data_a6f5694f902024ae5469656a471e5a3e
#
_entry.id   a6f5694f902024ae5469656a471e5a3e
#
_cell.length_a   1.000
_cell.length_b   1.000
_cell.length_c   1.000
_cell.angle_alpha   90.00
_cell.angle_beta   90.00
_cell.angle_gamma   90.00
#
_symmetry.space_group_name_H-M   'P 1'
#
loop_
_entity.id
_entity.type
_entity.pdbx_description
1 polymer ?
#
loop_
_entity_poly.entity_id
_entity_poly.type
_entity_poly.pdbx_seq_one_letter_code
_entity_poly.pdbx_strand_id
1 'polypeptide(L)'
;MMLVFQQRRKSRKAWAPALLAAVIAFSAISFPARSVEAADAAGPKDAKEVEAFVDEFFKRPEVASSLAGSAVVVVGNDKVLLNKGYGYADVESKKPVDPDKTMFRIASISKVFTATAVMQLVEEGKIDLDQDVSPYLKGVTIPNKTGSKLTMRHLLTHTTGFDKTDVLTAPDATRKDYPLEQYIKENLPTIVRKPGAAYRYDNLAFNYQGLIVQNVTGKPFEQVIDDQIFRPLQMTNSDFRMTDKVLENLATGYNQLKEPWPQYQLMPTIAPDGGMFATGTDMSKFMLAQLNGGKLGENRILQENTVKEMQRVQVGIHSEIPNMALGFEMFFQEHFNGETVIGKGGDLEGYHSWMWLLPEQKVGGFVVTNSDASDIREQLFAAFMDHYYPKTEKERPAITLTKAQLAHFEGSYQYLRAPLIYYKVKAEDGYLSVAGPNSTRKLKPVGELLFQDEDGKLGAFKKDEAGNISYFYYLLIDAWCERITPSPNYSDVPRNHPYADDIYTLRDLGGVLNQTSTLFEPDGKTTRAQFAAQIVQLAGITKSHQPSNFADLKAHPYETEIQTLLEIHVLSGTSAQRFEPDRTITREEAAVIIYRLSRFLGFPPIPAKLSGKTSGWAEEAVQFIVGARLYGPEIKSTDEGTDFRSKDPLLKKEAAAILNRFAKLFASSAGI
;
A
#
# COMPACT_ATOMS: atom_id res chain seq x y z
N MET A 1 1.56 -5.02 3.00
CA MET A 1 0.11 -4.92 3.27
C MET A 1 -0.18 -4.35 4.67
N MET A 2 0.55 -4.67 5.70
CA MET A 2 0.33 -4.10 7.05
C MET A 2 0.72 -2.63 7.20
N LEU A 3 1.74 -2.18 6.51
CA LEU A 3 2.28 -0.80 6.60
C LEU A 3 1.38 0.30 6.04
N VAL A 4 0.56 0.00 5.06
CA VAL A 4 -0.31 1.00 4.39
C VAL A 4 -1.56 1.33 5.21
N PHE A 5 -1.98 0.44 6.12
CA PHE A 5 -3.29 0.53 6.77
C PHE A 5 -3.30 1.11 8.20
N GLN A 6 -2.14 1.39 8.81
CA GLN A 6 -2.10 1.96 10.15
C GLN A 6 -2.27 3.49 10.22
N GLN A 7 -2.27 4.20 9.09
CA GLN A 7 -2.06 5.64 9.06
C GLN A 7 -3.28 6.56 9.28
N ARG A 8 -4.53 6.06 9.39
CA ARG A 8 -5.67 6.98 9.52
C ARG A 8 -6.61 6.67 10.69
N ARG A 9 -6.14 6.84 11.93
CA ARG A 9 -7.02 6.96 13.10
C ARG A 9 -7.06 8.39 13.64
N LYS A 10 -7.91 9.25 13.09
CA LYS A 10 -8.39 10.44 13.81
C LYS A 10 -9.48 9.99 14.80
N SER A 11 -9.18 10.15 16.09
CA SER A 11 -10.12 9.94 17.20
C SER A 11 -11.35 10.85 17.04
N ARG A 12 -12.50 10.29 16.71
CA ARG A 12 -13.79 10.98 16.91
C ARG A 12 -14.26 10.74 18.34
N LYS A 13 -14.06 11.71 19.23
CA LYS A 13 -14.82 11.79 20.48
C LYS A 13 -16.26 12.19 20.10
N ALA A 14 -17.20 11.30 20.41
CA ALA A 14 -18.62 11.61 20.34
C ALA A 14 -18.97 12.62 21.43
N TRP A 15 -19.51 13.76 21.03
CA TRP A 15 -20.21 14.69 21.92
C TRP A 15 -21.68 14.72 21.49
N ALA A 16 -22.54 14.45 22.45
CA ALA A 16 -23.98 14.56 22.32
C ALA A 16 -24.41 16.04 22.21
N PRO A 17 -25.53 16.36 21.54
CA PRO A 17 -25.94 17.73 21.31
C PRO A 17 -26.74 18.26 22.51
N ALA A 18 -26.31 19.41 23.06
CA ALA A 18 -27.18 20.27 23.81
C ALA A 18 -27.50 21.52 22.97
N LEU A 19 -28.78 21.67 22.61
CA LEU A 19 -29.32 22.88 22.00
C LEU A 19 -29.21 24.08 22.96
N LEU A 20 -28.56 25.16 22.51
CA LEU A 20 -28.90 26.49 22.99
C LEU A 20 -28.77 27.49 21.83
N ALA A 21 -29.91 28.07 21.44
CA ALA A 21 -29.97 29.11 20.44
C ALA A 21 -29.46 30.43 21.05
N ALA A 22 -28.40 31.02 20.47
CA ALA A 22 -28.03 32.41 20.70
C ALA A 22 -27.90 33.11 19.35
N VAL A 23 -28.83 34.02 19.07
CA VAL A 23 -28.75 34.95 17.96
C VAL A 23 -27.64 35.95 18.23
N ILE A 24 -26.58 35.95 17.47
CA ILE A 24 -25.55 36.99 17.46
C ILE A 24 -25.55 37.63 16.08
N ALA A 25 -25.89 38.93 16.08
CA ALA A 25 -25.78 39.79 14.91
C ALA A 25 -24.29 39.95 14.54
N PHE A 26 -23.88 39.46 13.37
CA PHE A 26 -22.58 39.74 12.80
C PHE A 26 -22.63 41.05 12.04
N SER A 27 -22.00 42.09 12.58
CA SER A 27 -21.61 43.27 11.85
C SER A 27 -20.52 42.90 10.82
N ALA A 28 -20.83 43.05 9.55
CA ALA A 28 -19.88 42.86 8.46
C ALA A 28 -18.74 43.89 8.58
N ILE A 29 -17.58 43.44 9.04
CA ILE A 29 -16.33 44.14 8.84
C ILE A 29 -15.77 43.65 7.49
N SER A 30 -15.97 44.46 6.46
CA SER A 30 -15.33 44.26 5.16
C SER A 30 -13.84 44.49 5.29
N PHE A 31 -13.05 43.43 5.36
CA PHE A 31 -11.63 43.54 5.06
C PHE A 31 -11.47 43.76 3.56
N PRO A 32 -10.65 44.72 3.09
CA PRO A 32 -10.37 44.85 1.69
C PRO A 32 -9.69 43.54 1.22
N ALA A 33 -10.32 42.85 0.28
CA ALA A 33 -9.67 41.78 -0.46
C ALA A 33 -8.43 42.40 -1.13
N ARG A 34 -7.26 42.14 -0.59
CA ARG A 34 -6.03 42.31 -1.35
C ARG A 34 -6.15 41.34 -2.52
N SER A 35 -6.35 41.87 -3.70
CA SER A 35 -6.07 41.19 -4.95
C SER A 35 -4.61 40.74 -4.86
N VAL A 36 -4.39 39.45 -4.59
CA VAL A 36 -3.12 38.84 -4.89
C VAL A 36 -3.08 38.85 -6.42
N GLU A 37 -2.35 39.79 -7.01
CA GLU A 37 -1.89 39.67 -8.37
C GLU A 37 -1.29 38.26 -8.45
N ALA A 38 -1.72 37.48 -9.44
CA ALA A 38 -1.11 36.22 -9.77
C ALA A 38 0.37 36.52 -10.08
N ALA A 39 1.20 36.39 -9.05
CA ALA A 39 2.65 36.41 -9.26
C ALA A 39 2.94 35.26 -10.20
N ASP A 40 3.68 35.52 -11.27
CA ASP A 40 4.28 34.50 -12.11
C ASP A 40 4.80 33.41 -11.17
N ALA A 41 4.23 32.19 -11.30
CA ALA A 41 4.55 31.06 -10.43
C ALA A 41 6.00 30.64 -10.70
N ALA A 42 6.91 31.25 -10.00
CA ALA A 42 8.33 31.25 -10.36
C ALA A 42 9.13 30.20 -9.56
N GLY A 43 8.48 29.20 -8.97
CA GLY A 43 9.12 28.15 -8.19
C GLY A 43 9.99 28.68 -7.02
N PRO A 44 10.56 27.81 -6.19
CA PRO A 44 11.46 28.21 -5.10
C PRO A 44 12.81 28.69 -5.69
N LYS A 45 13.22 29.91 -5.36
CA LYS A 45 14.48 30.52 -5.86
C LYS A 45 15.40 31.05 -4.77
N ASP A 46 14.84 31.49 -3.68
CA ASP A 46 15.58 32.08 -2.54
C ASP A 46 15.60 31.14 -1.35
N ALA A 47 16.81 30.79 -0.87
CA ALA A 47 16.99 29.85 0.23
C ALA A 47 16.36 30.33 1.54
N LYS A 48 16.37 31.68 1.82
CA LYS A 48 15.80 32.20 3.06
C LYS A 48 14.27 32.18 3.02
N GLU A 49 13.70 32.43 1.85
CA GLU A 49 12.27 32.34 1.64
C GLU A 49 11.79 30.89 1.80
N VAL A 50 12.49 29.91 1.19
CA VAL A 50 12.21 28.49 1.33
C VAL A 50 12.33 28.04 2.78
N GLU A 51 13.37 28.48 3.49
CA GLU A 51 13.54 28.18 4.91
C GLU A 51 12.38 28.75 5.75
N ALA A 52 12.00 29.99 5.51
CA ALA A 52 10.90 30.63 6.24
C ALA A 52 9.56 29.90 5.97
N PHE A 53 9.30 29.51 4.72
CA PHE A 53 8.11 28.73 4.35
C PHE A 53 8.05 27.38 5.10
N VAL A 54 9.15 26.60 5.07
CA VAL A 54 9.19 25.30 5.71
C VAL A 54 9.16 25.43 7.25
N ASP A 55 9.85 26.42 7.82
CA ASP A 55 9.79 26.71 9.27
C ASP A 55 8.37 27.01 9.74
N GLU A 56 7.60 27.78 8.95
CA GLU A 56 6.21 28.10 9.25
C GLU A 56 5.31 26.87 9.20
N PHE A 57 5.58 25.96 8.25
CA PHE A 57 4.88 24.67 8.19
C PHE A 57 5.11 23.84 9.47
N PHE A 58 6.36 23.74 9.96
CA PHE A 58 6.69 22.96 11.15
C PHE A 58 6.21 23.61 12.48
N LYS A 59 5.90 24.92 12.48
CA LYS A 59 5.27 25.60 13.62
C LYS A 59 3.78 25.34 13.77
N ARG A 60 3.11 24.78 12.74
CA ARG A 60 1.68 24.46 12.81
C ARG A 60 1.42 23.51 13.99
N PRO A 61 0.42 23.79 14.86
CA PRO A 61 0.19 23.00 16.07
C PRO A 61 -0.01 21.50 15.80
N GLU A 62 -0.69 21.14 14.71
CA GLU A 62 -0.94 19.77 14.30
C GLU A 62 0.33 19.03 13.86
N VAL A 63 1.29 19.74 13.28
CA VAL A 63 2.61 19.20 12.90
C VAL A 63 3.50 19.10 14.13
N ALA A 64 3.69 20.20 14.85
CA ALA A 64 4.58 20.29 16.01
C ALA A 64 4.21 19.29 17.12
N SER A 65 2.90 19.07 17.36
CA SER A 65 2.43 18.17 18.42
C SER A 65 2.63 16.69 18.12
N SER A 66 2.71 16.30 16.83
CA SER A 66 2.87 14.90 16.41
C SER A 66 4.32 14.53 16.08
N LEU A 67 5.16 15.50 15.76
CA LEU A 67 6.52 15.30 15.28
C LEU A 67 7.43 14.67 16.35
N ALA A 68 8.15 13.59 15.98
CA ALA A 68 9.35 13.15 16.70
C ALA A 68 10.57 13.85 16.09
N GLY A 69 10.89 13.55 14.83
CA GLY A 69 11.92 14.21 14.06
C GLY A 69 11.67 14.13 12.56
N SER A 70 12.30 15.02 11.81
CA SER A 70 12.20 15.08 10.35
C SER A 70 13.45 15.71 9.74
N ALA A 71 13.84 15.26 8.55
CA ALA A 71 14.75 15.98 7.68
C ALA A 71 14.01 16.42 6.42
N VAL A 72 14.20 17.68 6.02
CA VAL A 72 13.60 18.27 4.82
C VAL A 72 14.68 18.83 3.92
N VAL A 73 14.59 18.52 2.64
CA VAL A 73 15.47 19.04 1.60
C VAL A 73 14.63 19.66 0.50
N VAL A 74 15.06 20.83 0.03
CA VAL A 74 14.54 21.44 -1.21
C VAL A 74 15.73 21.78 -2.10
N VAL A 75 15.66 21.37 -3.36
CA VAL A 75 16.65 21.68 -4.39
C VAL A 75 15.98 22.43 -5.54
N GLY A 76 16.70 23.34 -6.14
CA GLY A 76 16.23 24.10 -7.28
C GLY A 76 17.35 24.93 -7.90
N ASN A 77 17.29 25.21 -9.20
CA ASN A 77 18.30 26.00 -9.89
C ASN A 77 19.73 25.50 -9.67
N ASP A 78 19.92 24.18 -9.75
CA ASP A 78 21.20 23.47 -9.56
C ASP A 78 21.82 23.63 -8.17
N LYS A 79 21.02 24.01 -7.17
CA LYS A 79 21.47 24.26 -5.78
C LYS A 79 20.58 23.55 -4.76
N VAL A 80 21.16 23.35 -3.58
CA VAL A 80 20.40 23.06 -2.37
C VAL A 80 19.85 24.38 -1.84
N LEU A 81 18.53 24.52 -1.80
CA LEU A 81 17.84 25.70 -1.26
C LEU A 81 17.52 25.52 0.23
N LEU A 82 17.26 24.28 0.65
CA LEU A 82 17.07 23.91 2.06
C LEU A 82 17.64 22.51 2.31
N ASN A 83 18.34 22.37 3.42
CA ASN A 83 18.67 21.08 4.02
C ASN A 83 18.64 21.24 5.54
N LYS A 84 17.50 20.87 6.16
CA LYS A 84 17.25 21.22 7.56
C LYS A 84 16.59 20.08 8.33
N GLY A 85 17.04 19.90 9.58
CA GLY A 85 16.45 18.99 10.54
C GLY A 85 15.44 19.68 11.46
N TYR A 86 14.38 18.97 11.83
CA TYR A 86 13.35 19.40 12.76
C TYR A 86 13.13 18.33 13.82
N GLY A 87 12.90 18.71 15.07
CA GLY A 87 12.70 17.78 16.18
C GLY A 87 13.95 16.96 16.51
N TYR A 88 13.75 15.70 16.89
CA TYR A 88 14.78 14.85 17.46
C TYR A 88 14.98 13.55 16.67
N ALA A 89 16.22 13.22 16.41
CA ALA A 89 16.65 11.89 15.92
C ALA A 89 16.39 10.83 17.01
N ASP A 90 16.53 11.23 18.26
CA ASP A 90 16.19 10.44 19.44
C ASP A 90 15.53 11.33 20.48
N VAL A 91 14.26 11.04 20.78
CA VAL A 91 13.43 11.88 21.67
C VAL A 91 13.86 11.74 23.12
N GLU A 92 14.28 10.55 23.55
CA GLU A 92 14.64 10.28 24.94
C GLU A 92 15.93 11.02 25.31
N SER A 93 16.97 10.90 24.50
CA SER A 93 18.24 11.61 24.69
C SER A 93 18.20 13.07 24.23
N LYS A 94 17.11 13.51 23.60
CA LYS A 94 16.96 14.84 22.97
C LYS A 94 18.05 15.13 21.93
N LYS A 95 18.51 14.09 21.20
CA LYS A 95 19.46 14.23 20.10
C LYS A 95 18.75 14.91 18.93
N PRO A 96 19.12 16.14 18.52
CA PRO A 96 18.44 16.83 17.43
C PRO A 96 18.69 16.11 16.09
N VAL A 97 17.80 16.29 15.12
CA VAL A 97 18.04 15.88 13.75
C VAL A 97 19.10 16.77 13.12
N ASP A 98 20.22 16.16 12.72
CA ASP A 98 21.28 16.78 11.94
C ASP A 98 21.16 16.28 10.50
N PRO A 99 20.76 17.10 9.50
CA PRO A 99 20.50 16.65 8.14
C PRO A 99 21.76 16.14 7.41
N ASP A 100 22.95 16.43 7.93
CA ASP A 100 24.22 15.96 7.38
C ASP A 100 24.66 14.60 7.93
N LYS A 101 24.17 14.22 9.13
CA LYS A 101 24.63 13.03 9.86
C LYS A 101 23.52 12.05 10.22
N THR A 102 22.34 12.57 10.60
CA THR A 102 21.21 11.70 10.97
C THR A 102 20.76 10.90 9.76
N MET A 103 20.92 9.59 9.86
CA MET A 103 20.45 8.66 8.84
C MET A 103 19.02 8.22 9.15
N PHE A 104 18.22 8.10 8.12
CA PHE A 104 16.87 7.55 8.20
C PHE A 104 16.75 6.33 7.30
N ARG A 105 15.88 5.40 7.64
CA ARG A 105 15.39 4.43 6.67
C ARG A 105 14.50 5.15 5.67
N ILE A 106 14.93 5.20 4.40
CA ILE A 106 14.14 5.87 3.34
C ILE A 106 13.16 4.94 2.65
N ALA A 107 13.11 3.69 3.11
CA ALA A 107 12.18 2.68 2.67
C ALA A 107 12.12 2.57 1.13
N SER A 108 10.94 2.58 0.51
CA SER A 108 10.76 2.36 -0.93
C SER A 108 11.39 3.43 -1.85
N ILE A 109 11.92 4.53 -1.33
CA ILE A 109 12.77 5.41 -2.14
C ILE A 109 14.02 4.66 -2.62
N SER A 110 14.47 3.61 -1.91
CA SER A 110 15.51 2.67 -2.35
C SER A 110 15.31 2.16 -3.78
N LYS A 111 14.05 1.99 -4.20
CA LYS A 111 13.69 1.49 -5.53
C LYS A 111 14.21 2.38 -6.67
N VAL A 112 14.29 3.68 -6.44
CA VAL A 112 14.79 4.59 -7.47
C VAL A 112 16.30 4.40 -7.67
N PHE A 113 17.03 4.07 -6.62
CA PHE A 113 18.46 3.73 -6.72
C PHE A 113 18.67 2.38 -7.42
N THR A 114 17.84 1.40 -7.10
CA THR A 114 17.83 0.10 -7.81
C THR A 114 17.52 0.28 -9.29
N ALA A 115 16.49 1.08 -9.63
CA ALA A 115 16.15 1.40 -11.01
C ALA A 115 17.29 2.15 -11.71
N THR A 116 17.97 3.06 -11.04
CA THR A 116 19.15 3.78 -11.58
C THR A 116 20.26 2.81 -11.94
N ALA A 117 20.59 1.83 -11.07
CA ALA A 117 21.59 0.81 -11.36
C ALA A 117 21.18 -0.09 -12.56
N VAL A 118 19.91 -0.47 -12.65
CA VAL A 118 19.38 -1.17 -13.82
C VAL A 118 19.57 -0.35 -15.08
N MET A 119 19.23 0.95 -15.05
CA MET A 119 19.32 1.84 -16.21
C MET A 119 20.78 2.10 -16.63
N GLN A 120 21.75 2.06 -15.72
CA GLN A 120 23.17 2.06 -16.05
C GLN A 120 23.57 0.81 -16.87
N LEU A 121 23.08 -0.36 -16.48
CA LEU A 121 23.30 -1.59 -17.23
C LEU A 121 22.58 -1.60 -18.59
N VAL A 122 21.46 -0.88 -18.70
CA VAL A 122 20.78 -0.65 -19.99
C VAL A 122 21.64 0.26 -20.89
N GLU A 123 22.22 1.34 -20.38
CA GLU A 123 23.18 2.18 -21.14
C GLU A 123 24.39 1.41 -21.62
N GLU A 124 24.88 0.49 -20.82
CA GLU A 124 26.01 -0.39 -21.17
C GLU A 124 25.64 -1.51 -22.16
N GLY A 125 24.36 -1.61 -22.55
CA GLY A 125 23.86 -2.67 -23.44
C GLY A 125 23.87 -4.06 -22.80
N LYS A 126 24.03 -4.18 -21.49
CA LYS A 126 24.04 -5.45 -20.75
C LYS A 126 22.65 -5.94 -20.39
N ILE A 127 21.67 -5.04 -20.31
CA ILE A 127 20.25 -5.31 -20.10
C ILE A 127 19.45 -4.64 -21.22
N ASP A 128 18.51 -5.37 -21.80
CA ASP A 128 17.50 -4.83 -22.70
C ASP A 128 16.18 -4.69 -21.92
N LEU A 129 15.59 -3.50 -21.94
CA LEU A 129 14.34 -3.21 -21.23
C LEU A 129 13.16 -4.06 -21.68
N ASP A 130 13.15 -4.49 -22.94
CA ASP A 130 12.00 -5.12 -23.59
C ASP A 130 12.24 -6.60 -23.95
N GLN A 131 13.42 -7.15 -23.63
CA GLN A 131 13.70 -8.58 -23.69
C GLN A 131 13.17 -9.33 -22.46
N ASP A 132 12.96 -10.65 -22.61
CA ASP A 132 12.59 -11.50 -21.47
C ASP A 132 13.70 -11.50 -20.42
N VAL A 133 13.33 -11.41 -19.14
CA VAL A 133 14.31 -11.35 -18.03
C VAL A 133 14.94 -12.68 -17.68
N SER A 134 14.41 -13.81 -18.16
CA SER A 134 14.86 -15.16 -17.81
C SER A 134 16.36 -15.38 -18.01
N PRO A 135 17.03 -14.87 -19.07
CA PRO A 135 18.48 -15.01 -19.24
C PRO A 135 19.30 -14.34 -18.11
N TYR A 136 18.76 -13.29 -17.48
CA TYR A 136 19.44 -12.57 -16.41
C TYR A 136 19.26 -13.21 -15.03
N LEU A 137 18.30 -14.15 -14.87
CA LEU A 137 17.94 -14.74 -13.57
C LEU A 137 18.81 -15.92 -13.13
N LYS A 138 19.67 -16.46 -14.02
CA LYS A 138 20.68 -17.50 -13.73
C LYS A 138 20.21 -18.63 -12.80
N GLY A 139 19.19 -19.39 -13.23
CA GLY A 139 18.70 -20.56 -12.49
C GLY A 139 17.49 -20.33 -11.59
N VAL A 140 16.95 -19.12 -11.58
CA VAL A 140 15.63 -18.83 -11.00
C VAL A 140 14.59 -18.87 -12.14
N THR A 141 13.63 -19.79 -12.06
CA THR A 141 12.53 -19.87 -13.03
C THR A 141 11.24 -19.41 -12.39
N ILE A 142 10.60 -18.39 -12.98
CA ILE A 142 9.31 -17.87 -12.51
C ILE A 142 8.20 -18.65 -13.22
N PRO A 143 7.32 -19.37 -12.48
CA PRO A 143 6.16 -20.02 -13.07
C PRO A 143 5.29 -19.01 -13.85
N ASN A 144 4.89 -19.35 -15.07
CA ASN A 144 4.17 -18.43 -15.95
C ASN A 144 2.96 -19.14 -16.60
N LYS A 145 1.75 -18.72 -16.22
CA LYS A 145 0.49 -19.26 -16.77
C LYS A 145 0.02 -18.54 -18.03
N THR A 146 0.63 -17.40 -18.37
CA THR A 146 0.17 -16.58 -19.50
C THR A 146 0.90 -16.86 -20.80
N GLY A 147 2.07 -17.46 -20.72
CA GLY A 147 2.97 -17.66 -21.86
C GLY A 147 3.60 -16.36 -22.41
N SER A 148 3.29 -15.21 -21.86
CA SER A 148 3.84 -13.91 -22.27
C SER A 148 5.17 -13.63 -21.56
N LYS A 149 6.12 -13.00 -22.26
CA LYS A 149 7.41 -12.64 -21.68
C LYS A 149 7.26 -11.64 -20.53
N LEU A 150 8.08 -11.80 -19.49
CA LEU A 150 8.30 -10.80 -18.44
C LEU A 150 9.55 -10.00 -18.80
N THR A 151 9.46 -8.67 -18.85
CA THR A 151 10.58 -7.81 -19.24
C THR A 151 11.07 -6.95 -18.08
N MET A 152 12.25 -6.35 -18.21
CA MET A 152 12.77 -5.41 -17.23
C MET A 152 11.84 -4.19 -17.10
N ARG A 153 11.25 -3.71 -18.18
CA ARG A 153 10.26 -2.63 -18.16
C ARG A 153 9.06 -2.99 -17.27
N HIS A 154 8.56 -4.22 -17.32
CA HIS A 154 7.48 -4.68 -16.46
C HIS A 154 7.87 -4.69 -14.97
N LEU A 155 9.11 -5.07 -14.65
CA LEU A 155 9.62 -5.01 -13.28
C LEU A 155 9.74 -3.56 -12.78
N LEU A 156 10.27 -2.64 -13.60
CA LEU A 156 10.46 -1.24 -13.27
C LEU A 156 9.14 -0.46 -13.11
N THR A 157 8.05 -0.95 -13.71
CA THR A 157 6.76 -0.26 -13.76
C THR A 157 5.67 -0.95 -12.94
N HIS A 158 6.01 -1.96 -12.13
CA HIS A 158 5.04 -2.70 -11.34
C HIS A 158 3.88 -3.31 -12.15
N THR A 159 4.20 -3.82 -13.35
CA THR A 159 3.22 -4.46 -14.24
C THR A 159 3.57 -5.92 -14.51
N THR A 160 4.12 -6.61 -13.52
CA THR A 160 4.65 -7.99 -13.62
C THR A 160 3.60 -9.04 -13.88
N GLY A 161 2.37 -8.83 -13.45
CA GLY A 161 1.31 -9.83 -13.47
C GLY A 161 1.45 -10.95 -12.43
N PHE A 162 2.27 -10.78 -11.40
CA PHE A 162 2.48 -11.74 -10.33
C PHE A 162 1.21 -11.97 -9.50
N ASP A 163 1.03 -13.19 -8.99
CA ASP A 163 -0.06 -13.57 -8.10
C ASP A 163 0.17 -13.16 -6.64
N LYS A 164 1.45 -13.11 -6.22
CA LYS A 164 1.80 -12.70 -4.87
C LYS A 164 1.76 -11.18 -4.74
N THR A 165 1.19 -10.75 -3.64
CA THR A 165 1.41 -9.43 -3.07
C THR A 165 2.77 -9.41 -2.38
N ASP A 166 3.09 -8.26 -1.81
CA ASP A 166 4.32 -8.05 -1.05
C ASP A 166 4.57 -9.21 -0.08
N VAL A 167 5.79 -9.65 -0.05
CA VAL A 167 6.24 -10.55 0.98
C VAL A 167 6.24 -9.76 2.27
N LEU A 168 5.53 -10.26 3.29
CA LEU A 168 5.58 -9.69 4.63
C LEU A 168 7.02 -9.89 5.13
N THR A 169 7.79 -8.83 5.09
CA THR A 169 9.08 -8.77 5.78
C THR A 169 8.77 -8.58 7.25
N ALA A 170 8.56 -9.68 7.98
CA ALA A 170 8.56 -9.58 9.42
C ALA A 170 9.98 -9.15 9.84
N PRO A 171 10.13 -8.15 10.69
CA PRO A 171 11.43 -7.81 11.25
C PRO A 171 11.96 -8.99 12.04
N ASP A 172 12.89 -9.74 11.46
CA ASP A 172 13.56 -10.84 12.13
C ASP A 172 14.99 -10.42 12.50
N ALA A 173 15.11 -9.82 13.67
CA ALA A 173 16.40 -9.43 14.23
C ALA A 173 17.34 -10.62 14.49
N THR A 174 16.87 -11.85 14.36
CA THR A 174 17.64 -13.07 14.63
C THR A 174 18.38 -13.60 13.41
N ARG A 175 17.94 -13.26 12.20
CA ARG A 175 18.60 -13.67 10.94
C ARG A 175 19.60 -12.59 10.49
N LYS A 176 20.86 -12.76 10.85
CA LYS A 176 21.94 -11.82 10.51
C LYS A 176 22.29 -11.78 9.02
N ASP A 177 22.14 -12.89 8.31
CA ASP A 177 22.36 -12.99 6.86
C ASP A 177 21.28 -13.80 6.19
N TYR A 178 20.48 -13.14 5.33
CA TYR A 178 19.49 -13.76 4.47
C TYR A 178 19.71 -13.30 3.03
N PRO A 179 20.47 -14.09 2.23
CA PRO A 179 20.86 -13.71 0.89
C PRO A 179 19.67 -13.46 -0.03
N LEU A 180 19.76 -12.45 -0.87
CA LEU A 180 18.71 -12.05 -1.83
C LEU A 180 18.27 -13.21 -2.74
N GLU A 181 19.22 -14.01 -3.25
CA GLU A 181 18.91 -15.16 -4.11
C GLU A 181 18.10 -16.23 -3.36
N GLN A 182 18.46 -16.52 -2.11
CA GLN A 182 17.72 -17.45 -1.26
C GLN A 182 16.30 -16.94 -1.01
N TYR A 183 16.16 -15.66 -0.62
CA TYR A 183 14.89 -15.02 -0.42
C TYR A 183 13.98 -15.14 -1.64
N ILE A 184 14.49 -14.85 -2.84
CA ILE A 184 13.75 -14.96 -4.08
C ILE A 184 13.31 -16.40 -4.37
N LYS A 185 14.21 -17.38 -4.20
CA LYS A 185 13.90 -18.81 -4.40
C LYS A 185 12.79 -19.32 -3.46
N GLU A 186 12.79 -18.83 -2.23
CA GLU A 186 11.77 -19.19 -1.24
C GLU A 186 10.44 -18.46 -1.46
N ASN A 187 10.44 -17.35 -2.20
CA ASN A 187 9.29 -16.48 -2.41
C ASN A 187 8.89 -16.34 -3.89
N LEU A 188 9.04 -17.39 -4.68
CA LEU A 188 8.70 -17.39 -6.11
C LEU A 188 7.23 -17.02 -6.34
N PRO A 189 6.93 -15.99 -7.16
CA PRO A 189 5.58 -15.70 -7.61
C PRO A 189 5.21 -16.58 -8.80
N THR A 190 3.93 -16.57 -9.16
CA THR A 190 3.46 -17.08 -10.45
C THR A 190 2.96 -15.90 -11.30
N ILE A 191 3.33 -15.82 -12.56
CA ILE A 191 2.74 -14.88 -13.51
C ILE A 191 1.36 -15.41 -13.87
N VAL A 192 0.31 -14.78 -13.34
CA VAL A 192 -1.10 -15.18 -13.55
C VAL A 192 -1.86 -14.21 -14.44
N ARG A 193 -1.34 -13.00 -14.64
CA ARG A 193 -1.87 -11.95 -15.50
C ARG A 193 -0.80 -11.58 -16.52
N LYS A 194 -1.22 -11.28 -17.77
CA LYS A 194 -0.29 -10.85 -18.81
C LYS A 194 0.56 -9.67 -18.32
N PRO A 195 1.91 -9.76 -18.31
CA PRO A 195 2.75 -8.63 -17.97
C PRO A 195 2.42 -7.41 -18.82
N GLY A 196 2.39 -6.23 -18.21
CA GLY A 196 1.98 -4.98 -18.84
C GLY A 196 0.46 -4.70 -18.83
N ALA A 197 -0.39 -5.67 -18.48
CA ALA A 197 -1.85 -5.48 -18.53
C ALA A 197 -2.39 -4.56 -17.44
N ALA A 198 -1.84 -4.64 -16.22
CA ALA A 198 -2.32 -3.87 -15.08
C ALA A 198 -1.17 -3.41 -14.18
N TYR A 199 -1.35 -2.23 -13.60
CA TYR A 199 -0.48 -1.70 -12.54
C TYR A 199 -0.87 -2.31 -11.19
N ARG A 200 0.13 -2.82 -10.50
CA ARG A 200 0.03 -3.30 -9.12
C ARG A 200 1.39 -3.20 -8.45
N TYR A 201 1.50 -2.32 -7.47
CA TYR A 201 2.74 -2.14 -6.71
C TYR A 201 3.26 -3.47 -6.15
N ASP A 202 4.56 -3.74 -6.31
CA ASP A 202 5.17 -5.03 -6.04
C ASP A 202 6.62 -4.86 -5.57
N ASN A 203 6.88 -5.14 -4.30
CA ASN A 203 8.23 -5.09 -3.74
C ASN A 203 9.12 -6.17 -4.33
N LEU A 204 8.58 -7.36 -4.56
CA LEU A 204 9.33 -8.49 -5.09
C LEU A 204 9.93 -8.18 -6.47
N ALA A 205 9.24 -7.38 -7.30
CA ALA A 205 9.76 -6.93 -8.60
C ALA A 205 11.10 -6.19 -8.48
N PHE A 206 11.32 -5.43 -7.41
CA PHE A 206 12.59 -4.73 -7.18
C PHE A 206 13.66 -5.62 -6.56
N ASN A 207 13.28 -6.62 -5.79
CA ASN A 207 14.21 -7.65 -5.35
C ASN A 207 14.72 -8.49 -6.55
N TYR A 208 13.86 -8.79 -7.54
CA TYR A 208 14.29 -9.38 -8.82
C TYR A 208 15.26 -8.47 -9.59
N GLN A 209 15.02 -7.17 -9.64
CA GLN A 209 15.94 -6.21 -10.26
C GLN A 209 17.30 -6.25 -9.58
N GLY A 210 17.35 -6.23 -8.23
CA GLY A 210 18.59 -6.35 -7.48
C GLY A 210 19.34 -7.66 -7.76
N LEU A 211 18.63 -8.79 -7.84
CA LEU A 211 19.24 -10.06 -8.23
C LEU A 211 19.80 -10.01 -9.66
N ILE A 212 19.07 -9.40 -10.59
CA ILE A 212 19.56 -9.25 -11.99
C ILE A 212 20.80 -8.37 -12.02
N VAL A 213 20.84 -7.26 -11.26
CA VAL A 213 22.04 -6.44 -11.13
C VAL A 213 23.23 -7.26 -10.63
N GLN A 214 23.05 -8.08 -9.58
CA GLN A 214 24.11 -9.00 -9.10
C GLN A 214 24.56 -9.99 -10.18
N ASN A 215 23.62 -10.60 -10.86
CA ASN A 215 23.90 -11.64 -11.86
C ASN A 215 24.62 -11.09 -13.08
N VAL A 216 24.26 -9.89 -13.54
CA VAL A 216 24.85 -9.26 -14.73
C VAL A 216 26.24 -8.69 -14.43
N THR A 217 26.44 -8.10 -13.25
CA THR A 217 27.71 -7.48 -12.86
C THR A 217 28.70 -8.45 -12.24
N GLY A 218 28.21 -9.56 -11.66
CA GLY A 218 29.02 -10.48 -10.84
C GLY A 218 29.46 -9.92 -9.50
N LYS A 219 28.87 -8.78 -9.05
CA LYS A 219 29.18 -8.13 -7.77
C LYS A 219 27.94 -8.15 -6.86
N PRO A 220 28.09 -8.10 -5.54
CA PRO A 220 26.99 -7.84 -4.62
C PRO A 220 26.23 -6.56 -4.98
N PHE A 221 24.91 -6.56 -4.80
CA PHE A 221 24.04 -5.44 -5.19
C PHE A 221 24.49 -4.12 -4.53
N GLU A 222 24.71 -4.13 -3.21
CA GLU A 222 25.12 -2.96 -2.45
C GLU A 222 26.48 -2.40 -2.89
N GLN A 223 27.39 -3.28 -3.34
CA GLN A 223 28.66 -2.84 -3.89
C GLN A 223 28.49 -2.14 -5.24
N VAL A 224 27.57 -2.62 -6.08
CA VAL A 224 27.27 -1.95 -7.36
C VAL A 224 26.71 -0.56 -7.09
N ILE A 225 25.78 -0.41 -6.16
CA ILE A 225 25.20 0.88 -5.80
C ILE A 225 26.29 1.83 -5.25
N ASP A 226 27.16 1.33 -4.36
CA ASP A 226 28.27 2.11 -3.81
C ASP A 226 29.23 2.59 -4.91
N ASP A 227 29.68 1.66 -5.76
CA ASP A 227 30.64 1.96 -6.83
C ASP A 227 30.10 2.91 -7.89
N GLN A 228 28.81 2.73 -8.29
CA GLN A 228 28.25 3.38 -9.47
C GLN A 228 27.33 4.56 -9.18
N ILE A 229 26.85 4.72 -7.93
CA ILE A 229 25.94 5.80 -7.55
C ILE A 229 26.49 6.59 -6.36
N PHE A 230 26.72 5.93 -5.21
CA PHE A 230 27.08 6.65 -3.99
C PHE A 230 28.42 7.35 -4.11
N ARG A 231 29.44 6.64 -4.54
CA ARG A 231 30.81 7.20 -4.67
C ARG A 231 30.89 8.31 -5.71
N PRO A 232 30.37 8.19 -6.96
CA PRO A 232 30.35 9.28 -7.91
C PRO A 232 29.61 10.53 -7.44
N LEU A 233 28.50 10.35 -6.73
CA LEU A 233 27.73 11.44 -6.16
C LEU A 233 28.22 11.92 -4.80
N GLN A 234 29.29 11.30 -4.25
CA GLN A 234 29.83 11.60 -2.92
C GLN A 234 28.79 11.45 -1.80
N MET A 235 27.89 10.46 -1.93
CA MET A 235 26.89 10.11 -0.94
C MET A 235 27.51 9.26 0.16
N THR A 236 28.30 9.90 1.02
CA THR A 236 29.12 9.20 2.01
C THR A 236 28.35 8.74 3.25
N ASN A 237 27.13 9.21 3.44
CA ASN A 237 26.24 8.89 4.55
C ASN A 237 24.96 8.16 4.05
N SER A 238 25.17 7.24 3.10
CA SER A 238 24.14 6.35 2.57
C SER A 238 24.66 4.92 2.51
N ASP A 239 23.85 3.94 2.82
CA ASP A 239 24.20 2.51 2.76
C ASP A 239 22.94 1.65 2.62
N PHE A 240 23.08 0.44 2.06
CA PHE A 240 22.06 -0.62 2.11
C PHE A 240 22.32 -1.63 3.25
N ARG A 241 23.47 -1.52 3.90
CA ARG A 241 23.90 -2.41 5.00
C ARG A 241 23.73 -1.71 6.33
N MET A 242 23.35 -2.47 7.35
CA MET A 242 23.31 -1.98 8.73
C MET A 242 24.71 -2.03 9.35
N THR A 243 25.58 -1.09 8.92
CA THR A 243 26.95 -0.94 9.42
C THR A 243 26.99 -0.23 10.77
N ASP A 244 28.12 -0.27 11.49
CA ASP A 244 28.34 0.47 12.74
C ASP A 244 28.04 1.97 12.54
N LYS A 245 28.49 2.55 11.41
CA LYS A 245 28.20 3.93 11.05
C LYS A 245 26.70 4.22 10.93
N VAL A 246 25.94 3.29 10.33
CA VAL A 246 24.47 3.40 10.25
C VAL A 246 23.88 3.35 11.64
N LEU A 247 24.26 2.38 12.47
CA LEU A 247 23.74 2.20 13.83
C LEU A 247 23.98 3.43 14.73
N GLU A 248 25.15 4.06 14.63
CA GLU A 248 25.50 5.27 15.40
C GLU A 248 24.69 6.50 15.01
N ASN A 249 24.25 6.57 13.74
CA ASN A 249 23.61 7.76 13.17
C ASN A 249 22.14 7.57 12.82
N LEU A 250 21.60 6.35 12.96
CA LEU A 250 20.21 6.06 12.65
C LEU A 250 19.29 6.77 13.64
N ALA A 251 18.30 7.50 13.12
CA ALA A 251 17.22 8.02 13.94
C ALA A 251 16.41 6.88 14.57
N THR A 252 16.01 7.02 15.82
CA THR A 252 15.10 6.09 16.48
C THR A 252 13.69 6.21 15.87
N GLY A 253 13.13 5.11 15.37
CA GLY A 253 11.75 5.07 14.88
C GLY A 253 10.75 4.97 16.02
N TYR A 254 9.60 5.66 15.91
CA TYR A 254 8.55 5.69 16.92
C TYR A 254 7.22 5.18 16.37
N ASN A 255 6.48 4.42 17.18
CA ASN A 255 5.16 3.91 16.84
C ASN A 255 4.06 5.01 16.99
N GLN A 256 2.80 4.66 16.73
CA GLN A 256 1.64 5.54 16.87
C GLN A 256 1.44 6.09 18.30
N LEU A 257 1.96 5.40 19.33
CA LEU A 257 1.91 5.82 20.73
C LEU A 257 3.12 6.65 21.13
N LYS A 258 4.03 6.92 20.18
CA LYS A 258 5.33 7.57 20.38
C LYS A 258 6.30 6.78 21.27
N GLU A 259 6.15 5.47 21.29
CA GLU A 259 7.11 4.56 21.89
C GLU A 259 8.16 4.14 20.85
N PRO A 260 9.41 3.95 21.24
CA PRO A 260 10.45 3.54 20.29
C PRO A 260 10.18 2.15 19.72
N TRP A 261 10.26 2.00 18.41
CA TRP A 261 10.29 0.69 17.77
C TRP A 261 11.61 -0.02 18.14
N PRO A 262 11.57 -1.34 18.45
CA PRO A 262 12.77 -2.14 18.53
C PRO A 262 13.56 -2.04 17.22
N GLN A 263 14.89 -2.09 17.30
CA GLN A 263 15.68 -2.19 16.07
C GLN A 263 15.32 -3.47 15.31
N TYR A 264 15.17 -3.33 14.00
CA TYR A 264 14.81 -4.43 13.12
C TYR A 264 15.67 -4.41 11.86
N GLN A 265 15.77 -5.57 11.22
CA GLN A 265 16.45 -5.75 9.95
C GLN A 265 15.45 -6.26 8.92
N LEU A 266 15.51 -5.73 7.69
CA LEU A 266 14.66 -6.22 6.60
C LEU A 266 15.17 -7.57 6.09
N MET A 267 14.28 -8.34 5.48
CA MET A 267 14.58 -9.55 4.75
C MET A 267 14.15 -9.41 3.29
N PRO A 268 15.06 -9.68 2.33
CA PRO A 268 16.44 -10.13 2.53
C PRO A 268 17.29 -9.09 3.28
N THR A 269 18.44 -9.50 3.78
CA THR A 269 19.34 -8.59 4.53
C THR A 269 19.73 -7.37 3.72
N ILE A 270 20.04 -7.57 2.42
CA ILE A 270 20.15 -6.50 1.43
C ILE A 270 18.85 -6.47 0.65
N ALA A 271 18.05 -5.46 0.87
CA ALA A 271 16.71 -5.32 0.31
C ALA A 271 16.66 -4.23 -0.77
N PRO A 272 16.83 -4.56 -2.06
CA PRO A 272 16.78 -3.61 -3.17
C PRO A 272 15.48 -2.82 -3.25
N ASP A 273 14.41 -3.34 -2.65
CA ASP A 273 13.08 -2.74 -2.64
C ASP A 273 12.86 -1.70 -1.53
N GLY A 274 13.71 -1.68 -0.46
CA GLY A 274 13.41 -0.82 0.68
C GLY A 274 14.48 -0.66 1.75
N GLY A 275 15.67 -1.24 1.57
CA GLY A 275 16.67 -1.37 2.62
C GLY A 275 17.64 -0.20 2.81
N MET A 276 17.52 0.87 2.02
CA MET A 276 18.50 1.97 2.05
C MET A 276 18.32 2.89 3.26
N PHE A 277 19.45 3.31 3.79
CA PHE A 277 19.61 4.39 4.77
C PHE A 277 20.25 5.60 4.09
N ALA A 278 19.79 6.80 4.42
CA ALA A 278 20.35 8.03 3.86
C ALA A 278 20.17 9.23 4.78
N THR A 279 20.99 10.27 4.56
CA THR A 279 20.85 11.61 5.15
C THR A 279 20.17 12.56 4.18
N GLY A 280 19.68 13.71 4.66
CA GLY A 280 19.14 14.77 3.82
C GLY A 280 20.18 15.27 2.80
N THR A 281 21.41 15.49 3.24
CA THR A 281 22.52 15.92 2.37
C THR A 281 22.76 14.96 1.21
N ASP A 282 22.78 13.66 1.44
CA ASP A 282 23.01 12.70 0.37
C ASP A 282 21.80 12.63 -0.59
N MET A 283 20.59 12.71 -0.08
CA MET A 283 19.40 12.79 -0.92
C MET A 283 19.38 14.03 -1.82
N SER A 284 19.88 15.19 -1.34
CA SER A 284 20.01 16.39 -2.16
C SER A 284 20.90 16.17 -3.40
N LYS A 285 22.01 15.45 -3.22
CA LYS A 285 22.95 15.14 -4.32
C LYS A 285 22.32 14.26 -5.39
N PHE A 286 21.57 13.23 -4.96
CA PHE A 286 20.86 12.36 -5.88
C PHE A 286 19.75 13.11 -6.65
N MET A 287 18.95 13.93 -5.95
CA MET A 287 17.91 14.76 -6.61
C MET A 287 18.52 15.72 -7.63
N LEU A 288 19.61 16.42 -7.28
CA LEU A 288 20.31 17.31 -8.20
C LEU A 288 20.82 16.55 -9.43
N ALA A 289 21.41 15.35 -9.25
CA ALA A 289 21.84 14.52 -10.35
C ALA A 289 20.68 14.15 -11.28
N GLN A 290 19.53 13.73 -10.73
CA GLN A 290 18.33 13.38 -11.52
C GLN A 290 17.78 14.59 -12.29
N LEU A 291 17.77 15.78 -11.69
CA LEU A 291 17.28 17.01 -12.33
C LEU A 291 18.27 17.56 -13.38
N ASN A 292 19.54 17.19 -13.28
CA ASN A 292 20.61 17.65 -14.18
C ASN A 292 21.03 16.58 -15.21
N GLY A 293 20.09 15.76 -15.67
CA GLY A 293 20.33 14.76 -16.70
C GLY A 293 21.42 13.75 -16.32
N GLY A 294 21.42 13.31 -15.04
CA GLY A 294 22.31 12.30 -14.52
C GLY A 294 23.67 12.83 -14.07
N LYS A 295 23.84 14.16 -13.91
CA LYS A 295 25.16 14.79 -13.63
C LYS A 295 25.12 15.59 -12.33
N LEU A 296 26.15 15.46 -11.50
CA LEU A 296 26.43 16.31 -10.34
C LEU A 296 27.87 16.83 -10.42
N GLY A 297 28.05 18.12 -10.65
CA GLY A 297 29.37 18.69 -10.95
C GLY A 297 29.97 18.03 -12.18
N GLU A 298 31.17 17.48 -12.09
CA GLU A 298 31.81 16.76 -13.20
C GLU A 298 31.43 15.26 -13.24
N ASN A 299 30.82 14.73 -12.20
CA ASN A 299 30.49 13.32 -12.10
C ASN A 299 29.12 13.01 -12.76
N ARG A 300 29.06 11.92 -13.50
CA ARG A 300 27.86 11.45 -14.19
C ARG A 300 27.52 10.02 -13.78
N ILE A 301 26.26 9.79 -13.44
CA ILE A 301 25.73 8.45 -13.14
C ILE A 301 24.84 7.89 -14.25
N LEU A 302 24.23 8.73 -15.07
CA LEU A 302 23.40 8.36 -16.22
C LEU A 302 23.57 9.39 -17.34
N GLN A 303 23.36 8.99 -18.58
CA GLN A 303 23.25 9.92 -19.70
C GLN A 303 21.89 10.64 -19.65
N GLU A 304 21.85 11.85 -20.20
CA GLU A 304 20.65 12.70 -20.20
C GLU A 304 19.43 12.01 -20.83
N ASN A 305 19.63 11.32 -21.96
CA ASN A 305 18.55 10.60 -22.63
C ASN A 305 18.00 9.45 -21.79
N THR A 306 18.84 8.77 -21.02
CA THR A 306 18.42 7.71 -20.10
C THR A 306 17.62 8.27 -18.93
N VAL A 307 18.04 9.41 -18.38
CA VAL A 307 17.26 10.12 -17.35
C VAL A 307 15.89 10.52 -17.89
N LYS A 308 15.82 11.09 -19.12
CA LYS A 308 14.54 11.43 -19.75
C LYS A 308 13.64 10.22 -19.95
N GLU A 309 14.18 9.09 -20.40
CA GLU A 309 13.42 7.83 -20.53
C GLU A 309 12.97 7.31 -19.16
N MET A 310 13.83 7.41 -18.15
CA MET A 310 13.52 6.99 -16.79
C MET A 310 12.39 7.82 -16.17
N GLN A 311 12.32 9.12 -16.47
CA GLN A 311 11.35 10.07 -15.93
C GLN A 311 10.04 10.12 -16.73
N ARG A 312 10.05 9.62 -17.96
CA ARG A 312 8.86 9.61 -18.82
C ARG A 312 7.80 8.65 -18.29
N VAL A 313 6.52 9.09 -18.30
CA VAL A 313 5.38 8.23 -17.95
C VAL A 313 5.38 6.98 -18.84
N GLN A 314 5.37 5.80 -18.22
CA GLN A 314 5.33 4.50 -18.87
C GLN A 314 3.97 3.84 -18.75
N VAL A 315 3.31 4.02 -17.59
CA VAL A 315 2.05 3.36 -17.25
C VAL A 315 1.09 4.37 -16.65
N GLY A 316 -0.13 4.38 -17.14
CA GLY A 316 -1.27 5.10 -16.60
C GLY A 316 -2.55 4.36 -16.96
N ILE A 317 -3.56 4.47 -16.12
CA ILE A 317 -4.89 3.95 -16.46
C ILE A 317 -5.56 4.85 -17.50
N HIS A 318 -5.27 6.15 -17.44
CA HIS A 318 -5.69 7.20 -18.36
C HIS A 318 -4.56 8.22 -18.53
N SER A 319 -4.54 8.98 -19.62
CA SER A 319 -3.52 10.03 -19.84
C SER A 319 -3.51 11.11 -18.76
N GLU A 320 -4.67 11.39 -18.15
CA GLU A 320 -4.80 12.32 -17.01
C GLU A 320 -4.57 11.65 -15.64
N ILE A 321 -4.35 10.36 -15.60
CA ILE A 321 -4.04 9.59 -14.37
C ILE A 321 -2.82 8.71 -14.63
N PRO A 322 -1.62 9.31 -14.74
CA PRO A 322 -0.37 8.56 -14.84
C PRO A 322 -0.08 7.84 -13.52
N ASN A 323 0.53 6.66 -13.57
CA ASN A 323 0.86 5.90 -12.38
C ASN A 323 2.38 5.72 -12.19
N MET A 324 3.09 5.34 -13.26
CA MET A 324 4.51 4.97 -13.17
C MET A 324 5.34 5.52 -14.32
N ALA A 325 6.56 5.96 -13.98
CA ALA A 325 7.73 6.00 -14.86
C ALA A 325 8.66 4.82 -14.51
N LEU A 326 9.90 4.79 -14.99
CA LEU A 326 10.82 3.69 -14.65
C LEU A 326 11.38 3.88 -13.24
N GLY A 327 10.77 3.20 -12.27
CA GLY A 327 11.12 3.28 -10.85
C GLY A 327 10.54 4.46 -10.07
N PHE A 328 10.00 5.48 -10.76
CA PHE A 328 9.27 6.59 -10.14
C PHE A 328 7.77 6.36 -10.23
N GLU A 329 7.04 6.89 -9.27
CA GLU A 329 5.58 6.85 -9.19
C GLU A 329 5.00 8.27 -9.12
N MET A 330 3.70 8.40 -9.40
CA MET A 330 2.98 9.66 -9.38
C MET A 330 1.92 9.61 -8.27
N PHE A 331 2.35 9.75 -7.02
CA PHE A 331 1.45 9.83 -5.87
C PHE A 331 1.02 11.28 -5.61
N PHE A 332 -0.09 11.45 -4.93
CA PHE A 332 -0.64 12.76 -4.56
C PHE A 332 -0.96 13.65 -5.77
N GLN A 333 -1.48 13.05 -6.85
CA GLN A 333 -1.76 13.76 -8.11
C GLN A 333 -2.73 14.94 -7.96
N GLU A 334 -3.61 14.89 -6.97
CA GLU A 334 -4.51 15.98 -6.62
C GLU A 334 -3.79 17.29 -6.25
N HIS A 335 -2.52 17.21 -5.88
CA HIS A 335 -1.67 18.33 -5.49
C HIS A 335 -0.65 18.72 -6.58
N PHE A 336 -0.68 18.09 -7.76
CA PHE A 336 0.27 18.45 -8.83
C PHE A 336 0.03 19.83 -9.42
N ASN A 337 -1.17 20.38 -9.24
CA ASN A 337 -1.55 21.74 -9.64
C ASN A 337 -1.30 22.08 -11.13
N GLY A 338 -1.26 21.05 -11.98
CA GLY A 338 -1.00 21.18 -13.42
C GLY A 338 0.44 20.89 -13.83
N GLU A 339 1.35 20.73 -12.87
CA GLU A 339 2.75 20.41 -13.13
C GLU A 339 2.96 18.91 -13.38
N THR A 340 4.05 18.57 -14.08
CA THR A 340 4.53 17.19 -14.19
C THR A 340 5.40 16.86 -12.99
N VAL A 341 4.88 16.00 -12.10
CA VAL A 341 5.60 15.56 -10.91
C VAL A 341 5.85 14.06 -10.98
N ILE A 342 7.08 13.65 -10.73
CA ILE A 342 7.45 12.27 -10.47
C ILE A 342 8.02 12.18 -9.07
N GLY A 343 7.86 11.04 -8.40
CA GLY A 343 8.35 10.90 -7.04
C GLY A 343 8.50 9.45 -6.61
N LYS A 344 8.76 9.27 -5.34
CA LYS A 344 8.75 7.97 -4.68
C LYS A 344 8.46 8.14 -3.20
N GLY A 345 7.45 7.43 -2.72
CA GLY A 345 7.15 7.30 -1.30
C GLY A 345 7.87 6.12 -0.66
N GLY A 346 8.05 6.18 0.64
CA GLY A 346 8.62 5.10 1.41
C GLY A 346 7.99 4.96 2.78
N ASP A 347 7.64 3.73 3.15
CA ASP A 347 7.01 3.39 4.42
C ASP A 347 7.65 2.16 5.04
N LEU A 348 8.13 2.31 6.26
CA LEU A 348 8.57 1.26 7.18
C LEU A 348 8.12 1.62 8.59
N GLU A 349 8.12 0.64 9.49
CA GLU A 349 7.78 0.87 10.90
C GLU A 349 8.64 1.99 11.49
N GLY A 350 7.99 3.07 11.91
CA GLY A 350 8.63 4.26 12.47
C GLY A 350 9.28 5.19 11.45
N TYR A 351 9.14 4.98 10.15
CA TYR A 351 9.76 5.86 9.14
C TYR A 351 8.86 6.05 7.93
N HIS A 352 8.63 7.32 7.55
CA HIS A 352 7.85 7.72 6.38
C HIS A 352 8.61 8.75 5.57
N SER A 353 8.76 8.53 4.27
CA SER A 353 9.53 9.39 3.38
C SER A 353 8.79 9.69 2.09
N TRP A 354 9.05 10.85 1.51
CA TRP A 354 8.59 11.25 0.19
C TRP A 354 9.65 12.07 -0.51
N MET A 355 10.01 11.67 -1.72
CA MET A 355 10.85 12.43 -2.64
C MET A 355 10.02 12.77 -3.86
N TRP A 356 10.04 14.05 -4.28
CA TRP A 356 9.38 14.50 -5.50
C TRP A 356 10.32 15.34 -6.35
N LEU A 357 10.14 15.26 -7.66
CA LEU A 357 10.88 16.00 -8.65
C LEU A 357 9.89 16.61 -9.65
N LEU A 358 10.13 17.86 -10.01
CA LEU A 358 9.51 18.59 -11.12
C LEU A 358 10.59 18.76 -12.20
N PRO A 359 10.76 17.80 -13.13
CA PRO A 359 11.88 17.81 -14.06
C PRO A 359 11.92 19.04 -14.97
N GLU A 360 10.75 19.52 -15.42
CA GLU A 360 10.62 20.69 -16.29
C GLU A 360 11.00 21.99 -15.57
N GLN A 361 10.73 22.06 -14.27
CA GLN A 361 11.04 23.19 -13.39
C GLN A 361 12.44 23.11 -12.78
N LYS A 362 13.12 21.96 -12.90
CA LYS A 362 14.39 21.63 -12.23
C LYS A 362 14.34 21.85 -10.73
N VAL A 363 13.23 21.47 -10.10
CA VAL A 363 12.98 21.60 -8.67
C VAL A 363 12.68 20.23 -8.09
N GLY A 364 13.11 19.99 -6.86
CA GLY A 364 12.79 18.78 -6.13
C GLY A 364 12.72 19.00 -4.64
N GLY A 365 12.06 18.08 -3.96
CA GLY A 365 12.00 18.05 -2.51
C GLY A 365 12.06 16.64 -1.95
N PHE A 366 12.49 16.57 -0.71
CA PHE A 366 12.53 15.34 0.06
C PHE A 366 12.13 15.63 1.49
N VAL A 367 11.33 14.76 2.06
CA VAL A 367 10.97 14.77 3.47
C VAL A 367 11.01 13.34 4.01
N VAL A 368 11.55 13.19 5.21
CA VAL A 368 11.50 11.93 5.96
C VAL A 368 11.19 12.22 7.42
N THR A 369 10.37 11.36 8.04
CA THR A 369 10.06 11.40 9.47
C THR A 369 10.41 10.08 10.13
N ASN A 370 10.67 10.11 11.44
CA ASN A 370 10.94 8.91 12.26
C ASN A 370 9.79 8.55 13.20
N SER A 371 8.53 8.76 12.79
CA SER A 371 7.36 8.45 13.63
C SER A 371 6.13 8.08 12.84
N ASP A 372 5.47 6.98 13.21
CA ASP A 372 4.17 6.58 12.68
C ASP A 372 3.02 7.51 13.14
N ALA A 373 3.23 8.30 14.21
CA ALA A 373 2.25 9.28 14.69
C ALA A 373 2.20 10.56 13.85
N SER A 374 3.17 10.75 12.94
CA SER A 374 3.38 12.00 12.22
C SER A 374 3.69 11.74 10.74
N ASP A 375 2.65 11.44 9.96
CA ASP A 375 2.80 11.45 8.50
C ASP A 375 2.44 12.84 7.95
N ILE A 376 3.48 13.63 7.72
CA ILE A 376 3.38 15.01 7.20
C ILE A 376 3.68 15.12 5.70
N ARG A 377 3.99 14.00 5.02
CA ARG A 377 4.50 13.98 3.64
C ARG A 377 3.55 14.65 2.66
N GLU A 378 2.29 14.18 2.64
CA GLU A 378 1.25 14.75 1.78
C GLU A 378 0.98 16.22 2.12
N GLN A 379 0.91 16.55 3.42
CA GLN A 379 0.62 17.91 3.88
C GLN A 379 1.73 18.89 3.49
N LEU A 380 3.01 18.51 3.63
CA LEU A 380 4.13 19.36 3.22
C LEU A 380 4.18 19.49 1.70
N PHE A 381 4.00 18.40 0.97
CA PHE A 381 3.98 18.41 -0.50
C PHE A 381 2.83 19.29 -1.03
N ALA A 382 1.61 19.12 -0.52
CA ALA A 382 0.47 19.95 -0.88
C ALA A 382 0.74 21.44 -0.60
N ALA A 383 1.23 21.77 0.60
CA ALA A 383 1.57 23.15 0.95
C ALA A 383 2.66 23.73 0.04
N PHE A 384 3.68 22.92 -0.31
CA PHE A 384 4.73 23.30 -1.23
C PHE A 384 4.18 23.61 -2.64
N MET A 385 3.36 22.71 -3.17
CA MET A 385 2.76 22.88 -4.50
C MET A 385 1.81 24.09 -4.54
N ASP A 386 0.96 24.26 -3.52
CA ASP A 386 0.03 25.39 -3.46
C ASP A 386 0.75 26.75 -3.34
N HIS A 387 1.91 26.76 -2.66
CA HIS A 387 2.69 27.99 -2.48
C HIS A 387 3.48 28.39 -3.73
N TYR A 388 4.20 27.43 -4.34
CA TYR A 388 5.11 27.69 -5.45
C TYR A 388 4.50 27.48 -6.85
N TYR A 389 3.45 26.68 -6.93
CA TYR A 389 2.76 26.29 -8.16
C TYR A 389 1.25 26.29 -7.93
N PRO A 390 0.63 27.47 -7.72
CA PRO A 390 -0.78 27.54 -7.38
C PRO A 390 -1.65 26.93 -8.47
N LYS A 391 -2.68 26.21 -8.04
CA LYS A 391 -3.58 25.48 -8.91
C LYS A 391 -4.29 26.42 -9.89
N THR A 392 -4.12 26.14 -11.17
CA THR A 392 -4.97 26.72 -12.21
C THR A 392 -6.20 25.83 -12.37
N GLU A 393 -7.39 26.41 -12.18
CA GLU A 393 -8.63 25.64 -12.36
C GLU A 393 -8.75 25.18 -13.81
N LYS A 394 -8.71 23.86 -14.01
CA LYS A 394 -9.04 23.23 -15.28
C LYS A 394 -10.50 22.80 -15.24
N GLU A 395 -11.38 23.61 -15.79
CA GLU A 395 -12.78 23.19 -15.97
C GLU A 395 -12.82 21.94 -16.88
N ARG A 396 -13.46 20.89 -16.39
CA ARG A 396 -13.77 19.69 -17.16
C ARG A 396 -15.27 19.68 -17.45
N PRO A 397 -15.70 20.00 -18.68
CA PRO A 397 -17.10 19.96 -19.02
C PRO A 397 -17.64 18.53 -18.88
N ALA A 398 -18.74 18.36 -18.17
CA ALA A 398 -19.37 17.06 -18.04
C ALA A 398 -19.85 16.57 -19.42
N ILE A 399 -19.60 15.31 -19.72
CA ILE A 399 -20.12 14.63 -20.92
C ILE A 399 -21.43 13.97 -20.55
N THR A 400 -22.42 14.07 -21.44
CA THR A 400 -23.69 13.38 -21.23
C THR A 400 -23.62 11.96 -21.79
N LEU A 401 -23.71 10.96 -20.91
CA LEU A 401 -23.86 9.56 -21.29
C LEU A 401 -25.24 9.07 -20.84
N THR A 402 -25.89 8.28 -21.69
CA THR A 402 -27.15 7.61 -21.33
C THR A 402 -26.89 6.50 -20.31
N LYS A 403 -27.91 6.12 -19.55
CA LYS A 403 -27.80 4.99 -18.62
C LYS A 403 -27.36 3.69 -19.31
N ALA A 404 -27.79 3.44 -20.55
CA ALA A 404 -27.36 2.29 -21.35
C ALA A 404 -25.85 2.31 -21.67
N GLN A 405 -25.28 3.50 -21.95
CA GLN A 405 -23.84 3.66 -22.16
C GLN A 405 -23.06 3.48 -20.84
N LEU A 406 -23.59 4.02 -19.75
CA LEU A 406 -23.00 3.86 -18.41
C LEU A 406 -23.07 2.41 -17.92
N ALA A 407 -24.05 1.60 -18.34
CA ALA A 407 -24.17 0.20 -17.97
C ALA A 407 -22.97 -0.68 -18.42
N HIS A 408 -22.18 -0.25 -19.41
CA HIS A 408 -20.95 -0.93 -19.80
C HIS A 408 -19.91 -0.94 -18.69
N PHE A 409 -19.93 0.02 -17.77
CA PHE A 409 -19.02 0.15 -16.65
C PHE A 409 -19.49 -0.60 -15.38
N GLU A 410 -20.73 -1.10 -15.37
CA GLU A 410 -21.25 -1.83 -14.20
C GLU A 410 -20.46 -3.07 -13.88
N GLY A 411 -20.28 -3.33 -12.59
CA GLY A 411 -19.63 -4.53 -12.11
C GLY A 411 -18.99 -4.36 -10.74
N SER A 412 -18.35 -5.42 -10.28
CA SER A 412 -17.48 -5.40 -9.11
C SER A 412 -16.02 -5.36 -9.59
N TYR A 413 -15.22 -4.51 -8.96
CA TYR A 413 -13.81 -4.30 -9.30
C TYR A 413 -12.96 -4.53 -8.07
N GLN A 414 -12.16 -5.60 -8.08
CA GLN A 414 -11.33 -6.03 -6.96
C GLN A 414 -9.96 -5.36 -7.02
N TYR A 415 -9.54 -4.78 -5.90
CA TYR A 415 -8.23 -4.13 -5.79
C TYR A 415 -7.10 -5.17 -5.86
N LEU A 416 -6.21 -5.01 -6.82
CA LEU A 416 -5.20 -6.02 -7.13
C LEU A 416 -4.17 -6.23 -6.02
N ARG A 417 -3.95 -5.24 -5.16
CA ARG A 417 -2.99 -5.33 -4.05
C ARG A 417 -3.60 -5.91 -2.77
N ALA A 418 -4.89 -5.71 -2.56
CA ALA A 418 -5.61 -6.22 -1.40
C ALA A 418 -6.98 -6.76 -1.83
N PRO A 419 -7.09 -8.06 -2.15
CA PRO A 419 -8.30 -8.66 -2.72
C PRO A 419 -9.57 -8.50 -1.87
N LEU A 420 -9.43 -8.21 -0.56
CA LEU A 420 -10.55 -7.89 0.33
C LEU A 420 -11.22 -6.55 0.01
N ILE A 421 -10.54 -5.68 -0.73
CA ILE A 421 -11.02 -4.36 -1.10
C ILE A 421 -11.59 -4.42 -2.51
N TYR A 422 -12.80 -3.93 -2.68
CA TYR A 422 -13.46 -3.87 -3.99
C TYR A 422 -14.45 -2.72 -4.08
N TYR A 423 -14.69 -2.26 -5.29
CA TYR A 423 -15.75 -1.31 -5.62
C TYR A 423 -16.92 -2.03 -6.31
N LYS A 424 -18.15 -1.62 -5.98
CA LYS A 424 -19.33 -1.95 -6.77
C LYS A 424 -19.75 -0.72 -7.56
N VAL A 425 -19.77 -0.85 -8.89
CA VAL A 425 -20.12 0.22 -9.82
C VAL A 425 -21.49 -0.07 -10.42
N LYS A 426 -22.41 0.90 -10.34
CA LYS A 426 -23.77 0.84 -10.91
C LYS A 426 -24.03 2.07 -11.76
N ALA A 427 -24.71 1.87 -12.88
CA ALA A 427 -25.16 2.95 -13.75
C ALA A 427 -26.44 3.58 -13.20
N GLU A 428 -26.43 4.91 -13.08
CA GLU A 428 -27.56 5.73 -12.74
C GLU A 428 -27.80 6.75 -13.86
N ASP A 429 -28.81 7.60 -13.75
CA ASP A 429 -29.10 8.59 -14.76
C ASP A 429 -28.04 9.69 -14.76
N GLY A 430 -27.14 9.65 -15.76
CA GLY A 430 -26.07 10.63 -15.97
C GLY A 430 -24.81 10.46 -15.12
N TYR A 431 -24.68 9.43 -14.27
CA TYR A 431 -23.50 9.17 -13.45
C TYR A 431 -23.33 7.68 -13.09
N LEU A 432 -22.15 7.34 -12.60
CA LEU A 432 -21.89 6.04 -11.97
C LEU A 432 -21.98 6.19 -10.45
N SER A 433 -22.74 5.33 -9.79
CA SER A 433 -22.72 5.14 -8.35
C SER A 433 -21.63 4.15 -8.01
N VAL A 434 -20.59 4.60 -7.32
CA VAL A 434 -19.41 3.79 -6.95
C VAL A 434 -19.41 3.56 -5.44
N ALA A 435 -19.81 2.37 -5.03
CA ALA A 435 -19.77 1.94 -3.64
C ALA A 435 -18.42 1.32 -3.32
N GLY A 436 -17.62 2.01 -2.53
CA GLY A 436 -16.36 1.54 -1.95
C GLY A 436 -16.53 1.04 -0.52
N PRO A 437 -15.43 0.76 0.18
CA PRO A 437 -15.46 0.26 1.55
C PRO A 437 -16.15 1.18 2.56
N ASN A 438 -15.93 2.48 2.43
CA ASN A 438 -16.36 3.49 3.43
C ASN A 438 -17.48 4.41 2.96
N SER A 439 -17.68 4.53 1.66
CA SER A 439 -18.62 5.50 1.09
C SER A 439 -19.12 5.05 -0.27
N THR A 440 -20.27 5.62 -0.64
CA THR A 440 -20.74 5.60 -2.02
C THR A 440 -20.57 6.99 -2.61
N ARG A 441 -19.91 7.08 -3.76
CA ARG A 441 -19.63 8.33 -4.46
C ARG A 441 -20.33 8.34 -5.82
N LYS A 442 -20.63 9.54 -6.30
CA LYS A 442 -21.19 9.76 -7.64
C LYS A 442 -20.06 10.21 -8.56
N LEU A 443 -19.77 9.45 -9.60
CA LEU A 443 -18.78 9.77 -10.60
C LEU A 443 -19.47 10.19 -11.89
N LYS A 444 -19.31 11.46 -12.28
CA LYS A 444 -19.82 12.00 -13.55
C LYS A 444 -18.79 11.81 -14.67
N PRO A 445 -19.20 11.46 -15.88
CA PRO A 445 -18.27 11.35 -17.02
C PRO A 445 -17.79 12.73 -17.44
N VAL A 446 -16.45 12.87 -17.56
CA VAL A 446 -15.74 14.09 -17.96
C VAL A 446 -14.79 13.86 -19.15
N GLY A 447 -14.71 12.64 -19.64
CA GLY A 447 -13.91 12.22 -20.78
C GLY A 447 -14.19 10.80 -21.19
N GLU A 448 -13.56 10.31 -22.26
CA GLU A 448 -13.61 8.90 -22.63
C GLU A 448 -12.94 8.08 -21.51
N LEU A 449 -13.70 7.15 -20.89
CA LEU A 449 -13.24 6.33 -19.76
C LEU A 449 -12.82 7.12 -18.51
N LEU A 450 -13.04 8.44 -18.47
CA LEU A 450 -12.65 9.34 -17.39
C LEU A 450 -13.91 9.91 -16.70
N PHE A 451 -13.88 9.84 -15.38
CA PHE A 451 -14.96 10.27 -14.51
C PHE A 451 -14.42 11.15 -13.38
N GLN A 452 -15.27 11.99 -12.81
CA GLN A 452 -14.93 12.89 -11.70
C GLN A 452 -16.02 12.83 -10.64
N ASP A 453 -15.60 12.79 -9.37
CA ASP A 453 -16.52 12.85 -8.23
C ASP A 453 -16.89 14.29 -7.84
N GLU A 454 -17.69 14.41 -6.78
CA GLU A 454 -18.18 15.68 -6.25
C GLU A 454 -17.06 16.56 -5.65
N ASP A 455 -15.96 15.93 -5.23
CA ASP A 455 -14.78 16.61 -4.64
C ASP A 455 -13.71 16.91 -5.72
N GLY A 456 -14.00 16.65 -7.00
CA GLY A 456 -13.09 16.89 -8.11
C GLY A 456 -12.06 15.77 -8.33
N LYS A 457 -12.12 14.67 -7.58
CA LYS A 457 -11.18 13.54 -7.73
C LYS A 457 -11.53 12.71 -8.95
N LEU A 458 -10.49 12.30 -9.67
CA LEU A 458 -10.65 11.54 -10.91
C LEU A 458 -10.70 10.03 -10.64
N GLY A 459 -11.57 9.37 -11.40
CA GLY A 459 -11.59 7.93 -11.56
C GLY A 459 -11.56 7.56 -13.04
N ALA A 460 -10.93 6.46 -13.40
CA ALA A 460 -10.85 6.04 -14.79
C ALA A 460 -11.01 4.54 -14.96
N PHE A 461 -11.44 4.17 -16.17
CA PHE A 461 -11.52 2.78 -16.59
C PHE A 461 -10.52 2.51 -17.72
N LYS A 462 -10.15 1.24 -17.85
CA LYS A 462 -9.30 0.78 -18.96
C LYS A 462 -9.90 -0.47 -19.60
N LYS A 463 -9.83 -0.50 -20.92
CA LYS A 463 -10.22 -1.65 -21.72
C LYS A 463 -9.07 -2.64 -21.83
N ASP A 464 -9.41 -3.93 -21.93
CA ASP A 464 -8.47 -4.97 -22.34
C ASP A 464 -8.24 -4.96 -23.87
N GLU A 465 -7.42 -5.88 -24.35
CA GLU A 465 -7.12 -6.02 -25.80
C GLU A 465 -8.35 -6.39 -26.65
N ALA A 466 -9.38 -6.96 -26.04
CA ALA A 466 -10.64 -7.28 -26.71
C ALA A 466 -11.66 -6.12 -26.68
N GLY A 467 -11.29 -5.00 -26.04
CA GLY A 467 -12.16 -3.80 -25.95
C GLY A 467 -13.15 -3.82 -24.79
N ASN A 468 -13.08 -4.81 -23.89
CA ASN A 468 -13.95 -4.87 -22.71
C ASN A 468 -13.41 -4.03 -21.57
N ILE A 469 -14.28 -3.39 -20.78
CA ILE A 469 -13.88 -2.71 -19.55
C ILE A 469 -13.38 -3.75 -18.56
N SER A 470 -12.09 -3.73 -18.25
CA SER A 470 -11.42 -4.74 -17.42
C SER A 470 -10.77 -4.17 -16.18
N TYR A 471 -10.42 -2.89 -16.18
CA TYR A 471 -9.79 -2.26 -15.02
C TYR A 471 -10.49 -0.96 -14.65
N PHE A 472 -10.40 -0.62 -13.35
CA PHE A 472 -10.90 0.60 -12.75
C PHE A 472 -9.87 1.15 -11.76
N TYR A 473 -9.71 2.46 -11.70
CA TYR A 473 -8.89 3.16 -10.72
C TYR A 473 -9.69 4.31 -10.11
N TYR A 474 -9.73 4.35 -8.79
CA TYR A 474 -10.33 5.45 -8.04
C TYR A 474 -9.82 5.41 -6.59
N LEU A 475 -9.14 6.47 -6.13
CA LEU A 475 -8.63 6.69 -4.77
C LEU A 475 -7.55 5.70 -4.26
N LEU A 476 -7.39 4.54 -4.85
CA LEU A 476 -6.45 3.50 -4.45
C LEU A 476 -5.15 3.63 -5.25
N ILE A 477 -4.12 4.23 -4.65
CA ILE A 477 -2.92 4.68 -5.37
C ILE A 477 -1.97 3.57 -5.81
N ASP A 478 -1.92 2.45 -5.08
CA ASP A 478 -0.88 1.41 -5.25
C ASP A 478 -1.20 0.34 -6.31
N ALA A 479 -2.43 0.31 -6.82
CA ALA A 479 -2.83 -0.63 -7.87
C ALA A 479 -4.15 -0.23 -8.53
N TRP A 480 -4.41 -0.81 -9.69
CA TRP A 480 -5.75 -0.77 -10.27
C TRP A 480 -6.66 -1.83 -9.63
N CYS A 481 -7.95 -1.69 -9.88
CA CYS A 481 -8.95 -2.71 -9.57
C CYS A 481 -9.29 -3.49 -10.84
N GLU A 482 -9.29 -4.82 -10.77
CA GLU A 482 -9.66 -5.69 -11.88
C GLU A 482 -11.14 -6.04 -11.80
N ARG A 483 -11.84 -6.00 -12.94
CA ARG A 483 -13.24 -6.36 -13.01
C ARG A 483 -13.42 -7.85 -12.69
N ILE A 484 -14.25 -8.14 -11.70
CA ILE A 484 -14.59 -9.51 -11.34
C ILE A 484 -15.59 -10.05 -12.36
N THR A 485 -15.27 -11.18 -12.99
CA THR A 485 -16.25 -11.92 -13.79
C THR A 485 -17.17 -12.66 -12.84
N PRO A 486 -18.50 -12.34 -12.81
CA PRO A 486 -19.41 -13.04 -11.93
C PRO A 486 -19.44 -14.54 -12.24
N SER A 487 -19.25 -15.36 -11.23
CA SER A 487 -19.37 -16.81 -11.38
C SER A 487 -20.86 -17.20 -11.54
N PRO A 488 -21.17 -18.33 -12.19
CA PRO A 488 -22.52 -18.85 -12.31
C PRO A 488 -23.18 -19.05 -10.93
N ASN A 489 -24.48 -18.94 -10.85
CA ASN A 489 -25.19 -19.14 -9.59
C ASN A 489 -25.03 -20.58 -9.09
N TYR A 490 -24.94 -20.75 -7.77
CA TYR A 490 -25.08 -22.06 -7.15
C TYR A 490 -26.53 -22.54 -7.31
N SER A 491 -26.73 -23.81 -7.63
CA SER A 491 -28.06 -24.39 -7.82
C SER A 491 -28.83 -24.56 -6.48
N ASP A 492 -28.10 -24.59 -5.37
CA ASP A 492 -28.62 -24.74 -4.02
C ASP A 492 -28.67 -23.43 -3.20
N VAL A 493 -28.29 -22.29 -3.82
CA VAL A 493 -28.35 -20.96 -3.20
C VAL A 493 -29.11 -20.00 -4.10
N PRO A 494 -30.44 -19.95 -4.05
CA PRO A 494 -31.22 -19.00 -4.83
C PRO A 494 -30.92 -17.56 -4.38
N ARG A 495 -31.08 -16.57 -5.28
CA ARG A 495 -30.73 -15.16 -5.00
C ARG A 495 -31.51 -14.52 -3.83
N ASN A 496 -32.66 -15.07 -3.45
CA ASN A 496 -33.42 -14.67 -2.28
C ASN A 496 -33.04 -15.43 -1.00
N HIS A 497 -32.03 -16.31 -1.05
CA HIS A 497 -31.51 -16.98 0.15
C HIS A 497 -30.95 -15.93 1.15
N PRO A 498 -31.24 -16.02 2.47
CA PRO A 498 -30.83 -15.02 3.46
C PRO A 498 -29.32 -14.70 3.49
N TYR A 499 -28.48 -15.62 3.04
CA TYR A 499 -27.03 -15.50 2.96
C TYR A 499 -26.50 -15.33 1.55
N ALA A 500 -27.39 -15.13 0.55
CA ALA A 500 -26.96 -15.10 -0.85
C ALA A 500 -25.89 -14.02 -1.10
N ASP A 501 -26.07 -12.81 -0.57
CA ASP A 501 -25.12 -11.71 -0.75
C ASP A 501 -23.74 -12.05 -0.13
N ASP A 502 -23.73 -12.63 1.06
CA ASP A 502 -22.47 -13.03 1.73
C ASP A 502 -21.77 -14.17 0.95
N ILE A 503 -22.50 -15.18 0.51
CA ILE A 503 -21.95 -16.34 -0.21
C ILE A 503 -21.41 -15.95 -1.58
N TYR A 504 -22.19 -15.20 -2.36
CA TYR A 504 -21.78 -14.79 -3.71
C TYR A 504 -20.63 -13.77 -3.67
N THR A 505 -20.66 -12.83 -2.74
CA THR A 505 -19.55 -11.90 -2.57
C THR A 505 -18.26 -12.63 -2.17
N LEU A 506 -18.32 -13.56 -1.20
CA LEU A 506 -17.17 -14.34 -0.81
C LEU A 506 -16.59 -15.16 -1.97
N ARG A 507 -17.46 -15.76 -2.81
CA ARG A 507 -17.04 -16.50 -4.00
C ARG A 507 -16.37 -15.58 -5.02
N ASP A 508 -17.02 -14.45 -5.34
CA ASP A 508 -16.52 -13.50 -6.31
C ASP A 508 -15.16 -12.90 -5.88
N LEU A 509 -14.92 -12.78 -4.56
CA LEU A 509 -13.61 -12.40 -3.99
C LEU A 509 -12.60 -13.56 -3.92
N GLY A 510 -12.95 -14.74 -4.39
CA GLY A 510 -12.06 -15.90 -4.35
C GLY A 510 -11.98 -16.66 -3.02
N GLY A 511 -12.80 -16.29 -2.02
CA GLY A 511 -12.75 -16.87 -0.67
C GLY A 511 -13.47 -18.23 -0.51
N VAL A 512 -13.97 -18.83 -1.59
CA VAL A 512 -14.58 -20.16 -1.59
C VAL A 512 -13.57 -21.18 -2.10
N LEU A 513 -13.35 -22.27 -1.37
CA LEU A 513 -12.31 -23.26 -1.68
C LEU A 513 -12.52 -24.00 -3.02
N ASN A 514 -13.76 -24.30 -3.37
CA ASN A 514 -14.10 -24.93 -4.65
C ASN A 514 -14.85 -23.96 -5.56
N GLN A 515 -14.08 -23.20 -6.34
CA GLN A 515 -14.59 -22.18 -7.27
C GLN A 515 -15.38 -22.77 -8.45
N THR A 516 -15.16 -24.03 -8.79
CA THR A 516 -15.78 -24.71 -9.95
C THR A 516 -17.06 -25.49 -9.58
N SER A 517 -17.37 -25.61 -8.29
CA SER A 517 -18.59 -26.31 -7.84
C SER A 517 -19.85 -25.54 -8.24
N THR A 518 -20.87 -26.28 -8.66
CA THR A 518 -22.23 -25.78 -8.89
C THR A 518 -23.09 -25.81 -7.62
N LEU A 519 -22.58 -26.40 -6.52
CA LEU A 519 -23.19 -26.49 -5.20
C LEU A 519 -22.31 -25.79 -4.17
N PHE A 520 -22.92 -25.04 -3.28
CA PHE A 520 -22.27 -24.42 -2.12
C PHE A 520 -22.47 -25.24 -0.84
N GLU A 521 -23.61 -25.90 -0.71
CA GLU A 521 -24.04 -26.65 0.47
C GLU A 521 -24.13 -25.76 1.73
N PRO A 522 -25.02 -24.75 1.75
CA PRO A 522 -25.04 -23.71 2.78
C PRO A 522 -25.20 -24.25 4.22
N ASP A 523 -25.87 -25.37 4.41
CA ASP A 523 -26.09 -26.03 5.71
C ASP A 523 -25.01 -27.08 6.05
N GLY A 524 -24.03 -27.27 5.18
CA GLY A 524 -22.87 -28.13 5.45
C GLY A 524 -22.00 -27.56 6.57
N LYS A 525 -21.38 -28.43 7.36
CA LYS A 525 -20.46 -28.05 8.44
C LYS A 525 -19.10 -27.66 7.88
N THR A 526 -18.46 -26.68 8.48
CA THR A 526 -17.12 -26.23 8.13
C THR A 526 -16.09 -26.92 9.03
N THR A 527 -14.99 -27.43 8.45
CA THR A 527 -13.88 -27.98 9.25
C THR A 527 -12.90 -26.87 9.65
N ARG A 528 -12.05 -27.15 10.66
CA ARG A 528 -10.99 -26.23 11.11
C ARG A 528 -10.04 -25.89 9.96
N ALA A 529 -9.66 -26.88 9.16
CA ALA A 529 -8.79 -26.72 8.00
C ALA A 529 -9.44 -25.88 6.90
N GLN A 530 -10.71 -26.12 6.58
CA GLN A 530 -11.43 -25.33 5.58
C GLN A 530 -11.54 -23.87 5.98
N PHE A 531 -11.86 -23.56 7.23
CA PHE A 531 -11.96 -22.19 7.70
C PHE A 531 -10.61 -21.45 7.64
N ALA A 532 -9.53 -22.13 8.05
CA ALA A 532 -8.17 -21.60 7.93
C ALA A 532 -7.78 -21.31 6.47
N ALA A 533 -8.03 -22.27 5.58
CA ALA A 533 -7.71 -22.14 4.16
C ALA A 533 -8.50 -20.99 3.49
N GLN A 534 -9.78 -20.83 3.84
CA GLN A 534 -10.59 -19.70 3.34
C GLN A 534 -10.04 -18.34 3.78
N ILE A 535 -9.54 -18.21 5.01
CA ILE A 535 -8.90 -16.97 5.50
C ILE A 535 -7.65 -16.65 4.68
N VAL A 536 -6.73 -17.62 4.52
CA VAL A 536 -5.49 -17.41 3.78
C VAL A 536 -5.76 -17.04 2.32
N GLN A 537 -6.69 -17.75 1.69
CA GLN A 537 -7.06 -17.52 0.29
C GLN A 537 -7.72 -16.14 0.11
N LEU A 538 -8.70 -15.80 0.96
CA LEU A 538 -9.43 -14.54 0.89
C LEU A 538 -8.52 -13.33 1.17
N ALA A 539 -7.64 -13.43 2.17
CA ALA A 539 -6.74 -12.36 2.55
C ALA A 539 -5.51 -12.24 1.63
N GLY A 540 -5.28 -13.21 0.74
CA GLY A 540 -4.10 -13.23 -0.12
C GLY A 540 -2.79 -13.32 0.67
N ILE A 541 -2.81 -13.96 1.85
CA ILE A 541 -1.62 -14.10 2.70
C ILE A 541 -0.61 -15.02 2.01
N THR A 542 0.64 -14.61 1.98
CA THR A 542 1.73 -15.44 1.46
C THR A 542 1.83 -16.73 2.26
N LYS A 543 1.79 -17.86 1.56
CA LYS A 543 1.80 -19.18 2.19
C LYS A 543 3.19 -19.52 2.73
N SER A 544 3.22 -20.15 3.91
CA SER A 544 4.44 -20.67 4.51
C SER A 544 5.09 -21.74 3.63
N HIS A 545 6.42 -21.79 3.66
CA HIS A 545 7.21 -22.86 3.06
C HIS A 545 7.74 -23.85 4.10
N GLN A 546 7.44 -23.62 5.38
CA GLN A 546 7.88 -24.49 6.46
C GLN A 546 6.89 -25.66 6.63
N PRO A 547 7.39 -26.86 6.83
CA PRO A 547 6.52 -27.99 7.15
C PRO A 547 5.90 -27.80 8.53
N SER A 548 4.70 -28.31 8.72
CA SER A 548 4.06 -28.27 10.02
C SER A 548 4.69 -29.25 11.01
N ASN A 549 4.76 -28.83 12.28
CA ASN A 549 5.18 -29.70 13.39
C ASN A 549 4.06 -30.64 13.87
N PHE A 550 2.81 -30.45 13.43
CA PHE A 550 1.69 -31.29 13.79
C PHE A 550 1.64 -32.57 12.94
N ALA A 551 1.64 -33.74 13.58
CA ALA A 551 1.69 -35.01 12.86
C ALA A 551 0.46 -35.25 11.98
N ASP A 552 -0.71 -34.75 12.40
CA ASP A 552 -1.98 -34.88 11.69
C ASP A 552 -2.19 -33.86 10.57
N LEU A 553 -1.20 -32.97 10.33
CA LEU A 553 -1.19 -32.05 9.19
C LEU A 553 -0.32 -32.56 8.03
N LYS A 554 0.57 -33.52 8.26
CA LYS A 554 1.47 -34.02 7.22
C LYS A 554 0.67 -34.55 6.03
N ALA A 555 0.97 -33.99 4.84
CA ALA A 555 0.29 -34.28 3.59
C ALA A 555 -1.22 -33.93 3.56
N HIS A 556 -1.70 -33.15 4.53
CA HIS A 556 -3.06 -32.61 4.48
C HIS A 556 -3.19 -31.56 3.38
N PRO A 557 -4.30 -31.52 2.58
CA PRO A 557 -4.45 -30.58 1.47
C PRO A 557 -4.27 -29.10 1.83
N TYR A 558 -4.53 -28.72 3.09
CA TYR A 558 -4.42 -27.36 3.61
C TYR A 558 -3.30 -27.18 4.65
N GLU A 559 -2.30 -28.08 4.65
CA GLU A 559 -1.15 -28.00 5.57
C GLU A 559 -0.48 -26.62 5.50
N THR A 560 -0.22 -26.14 4.30
CA THR A 560 0.46 -24.87 4.05
C THR A 560 -0.32 -23.67 4.57
N GLU A 561 -1.64 -23.63 4.33
CA GLU A 561 -2.50 -22.55 4.80
C GLU A 561 -2.60 -22.52 6.33
N ILE A 562 -2.71 -23.69 6.94
CA ILE A 562 -2.75 -23.84 8.40
C ILE A 562 -1.41 -23.39 8.99
N GLN A 563 -0.28 -23.86 8.44
CA GLN A 563 1.06 -23.48 8.89
C GLN A 563 1.26 -21.96 8.81
N THR A 564 0.79 -21.32 7.74
CA THR A 564 0.84 -19.87 7.57
C THR A 564 0.18 -19.12 8.73
N LEU A 565 -1.00 -19.55 9.15
CA LEU A 565 -1.72 -18.91 10.25
C LEU A 565 -1.17 -19.29 11.64
N LEU A 566 -0.47 -20.44 11.76
CA LEU A 566 0.25 -20.83 12.98
C LEU A 566 1.46 -19.92 13.22
N GLU A 567 2.23 -19.61 12.17
CA GLU A 567 3.43 -18.75 12.25
C GLU A 567 3.11 -17.32 12.70
N ILE A 568 1.98 -16.79 12.28
CA ILE A 568 1.50 -15.47 12.73
C ILE A 568 0.60 -15.53 13.99
N HIS A 569 0.59 -16.65 14.69
CA HIS A 569 -0.14 -16.87 15.94
C HIS A 569 -1.66 -16.66 15.88
N VAL A 570 -2.25 -16.66 14.69
CA VAL A 570 -3.71 -16.61 14.49
C VAL A 570 -4.35 -17.95 14.81
N LEU A 571 -3.66 -19.06 14.51
CA LEU A 571 -4.07 -20.41 14.85
C LEU A 571 -3.23 -21.00 16.00
N SER A 572 -3.78 -22.03 16.62
CA SER A 572 -3.07 -22.91 17.56
C SER A 572 -3.60 -24.34 17.41
N GLY A 573 -2.79 -25.32 17.80
CA GLY A 573 -3.24 -26.71 17.90
C GLY A 573 -4.33 -26.91 18.97
N THR A 574 -5.04 -28.04 18.90
CA THR A 574 -5.95 -28.48 19.96
C THR A 574 -5.17 -29.07 21.13
N SER A 575 -3.94 -29.51 20.86
CA SER A 575 -2.93 -29.90 21.84
C SER A 575 -1.54 -29.55 21.33
N ALA A 576 -0.50 -29.81 22.09
CA ALA A 576 0.88 -29.62 21.67
C ALA A 576 1.28 -30.47 20.43
N GLN A 577 0.56 -31.54 20.13
CA GLN A 577 0.91 -32.50 19.08
C GLN A 577 -0.15 -32.64 17.98
N ARG A 578 -1.35 -32.06 18.14
CA ARG A 578 -2.49 -32.23 17.24
C ARG A 578 -3.14 -30.92 16.90
N PHE A 579 -3.51 -30.78 15.61
CA PHE A 579 -4.31 -29.67 15.09
C PHE A 579 -5.78 -30.06 14.91
N GLU A 580 -6.09 -31.30 14.55
CA GLU A 580 -7.40 -31.83 14.20
C GLU A 580 -8.04 -31.13 13.00
N PRO A 581 -7.42 -31.21 11.79
CA PRO A 581 -7.82 -30.44 10.63
C PRO A 581 -9.26 -30.72 10.17
N ASP A 582 -9.67 -31.96 10.17
CA ASP A 582 -10.99 -32.40 9.68
C ASP A 582 -12.12 -32.31 10.70
N ARG A 583 -11.80 -31.95 11.94
CA ARG A 583 -12.81 -31.73 12.96
C ARG A 583 -13.67 -30.50 12.60
N THR A 584 -14.98 -30.64 12.75
CA THR A 584 -15.89 -29.49 12.63
C THR A 584 -15.51 -28.40 13.62
N ILE A 585 -15.37 -27.16 13.16
CA ILE A 585 -15.10 -25.99 14.00
C ILE A 585 -16.39 -25.50 14.66
N THR A 586 -16.31 -25.06 15.91
CA THR A 586 -17.44 -24.39 16.58
C THR A 586 -17.44 -22.89 16.26
N ARG A 587 -18.57 -22.24 16.49
CA ARG A 587 -18.72 -20.79 16.26
C ARG A 587 -17.77 -19.97 17.15
N GLU A 588 -17.56 -20.36 18.42
CA GLU A 588 -16.61 -19.70 19.32
C GLU A 588 -15.15 -19.89 18.90
N GLU A 589 -14.79 -21.08 18.37
CA GLU A 589 -13.44 -21.30 17.85
C GLU A 589 -13.15 -20.45 16.62
N ALA A 590 -14.13 -20.34 15.71
CA ALA A 590 -14.02 -19.43 14.55
C ALA A 590 -13.92 -17.96 14.98
N ALA A 591 -14.69 -17.57 16.02
CA ALA A 591 -14.61 -16.23 16.59
C ALA A 591 -13.19 -15.91 17.11
N VAL A 592 -12.54 -16.86 17.81
CA VAL A 592 -11.17 -16.68 18.31
C VAL A 592 -10.16 -16.50 17.16
N ILE A 593 -10.31 -17.25 16.08
CA ILE A 593 -9.43 -17.13 14.92
C ILE A 593 -9.58 -15.72 14.30
N ILE A 594 -10.80 -15.26 14.05
CA ILE A 594 -11.07 -13.93 13.49
C ILE A 594 -10.62 -12.83 14.45
N TYR A 595 -10.83 -12.98 15.76
CA TYR A 595 -10.37 -12.01 16.74
C TYR A 595 -8.84 -11.92 16.80
N ARG A 596 -8.12 -13.04 16.79
CA ARG A 596 -6.65 -13.03 16.73
C ARG A 596 -6.16 -12.39 15.44
N LEU A 597 -6.80 -12.71 14.31
CA LEU A 597 -6.50 -12.06 13.03
C LEU A 597 -6.76 -10.53 13.09
N SER A 598 -7.88 -10.13 13.70
CA SER A 598 -8.18 -8.70 13.87
C SER A 598 -7.15 -7.99 14.75
N ARG A 599 -6.70 -8.63 15.83
CA ARG A 599 -5.64 -8.10 16.71
C ARG A 599 -4.31 -7.99 15.98
N PHE A 600 -3.95 -9.01 15.19
CA PHE A 600 -2.78 -8.97 14.33
C PHE A 600 -2.85 -7.82 13.31
N LEU A 601 -4.03 -7.51 12.81
CA LEU A 601 -4.28 -6.38 11.90
C LEU A 601 -4.48 -5.03 12.62
N GLY A 602 -4.28 -4.96 13.95
CA GLY A 602 -4.33 -3.72 14.72
C GLY A 602 -5.73 -3.24 15.14
N PHE A 603 -6.79 -4.05 14.98
CA PHE A 603 -8.12 -3.67 15.45
C PHE A 603 -8.18 -3.68 16.99
N PRO A 604 -8.85 -2.69 17.61
CA PRO A 604 -9.11 -2.73 19.04
C PRO A 604 -10.16 -3.78 19.39
N PRO A 605 -10.24 -4.20 20.65
CA PRO A 605 -11.39 -4.92 21.16
C PRO A 605 -12.68 -4.12 20.94
N ILE A 606 -13.77 -4.81 20.57
CA ILE A 606 -15.10 -4.21 20.45
C ILE A 606 -16.00 -4.93 21.46
N PRO A 607 -16.33 -4.32 22.59
CA PRO A 607 -17.14 -4.96 23.62
C PRO A 607 -18.60 -5.10 23.15
N ALA A 608 -19.24 -6.17 23.58
CA ALA A 608 -20.67 -6.40 23.38
C ALA A 608 -21.27 -7.16 24.56
N LYS A 609 -22.57 -6.94 24.82
CA LYS A 609 -23.31 -7.71 25.82
C LYS A 609 -23.71 -9.04 25.22
N LEU A 610 -23.24 -10.11 25.82
CA LEU A 610 -23.58 -11.48 25.43
C LEU A 610 -24.71 -12.03 26.30
N SER A 611 -25.58 -12.85 25.69
CA SER A 611 -26.48 -13.79 26.35
C SER A 611 -26.16 -15.20 25.85
N GLY A 612 -26.63 -16.23 26.50
CA GLY A 612 -26.29 -17.61 26.14
C GLY A 612 -24.94 -18.09 26.68
N LYS A 613 -24.53 -19.30 26.29
CA LYS A 613 -23.35 -19.99 26.84
C LYS A 613 -22.13 -19.80 25.93
N THR A 614 -21.13 -19.09 26.40
CA THR A 614 -19.80 -18.95 25.79
C THR A 614 -18.72 -19.45 26.74
N SER A 615 -17.66 -20.06 26.20
CA SER A 615 -16.49 -20.43 27.02
C SER A 615 -15.73 -19.19 27.47
N GLY A 616 -15.22 -19.15 28.71
CA GLY A 616 -14.46 -18.00 29.21
C GLY A 616 -13.25 -17.65 28.34
N TRP A 617 -12.56 -18.64 27.75
CA TRP A 617 -11.43 -18.43 26.85
C TRP A 617 -11.82 -17.78 25.48
N ALA A 618 -13.10 -17.82 25.11
CA ALA A 618 -13.62 -17.27 23.85
C ALA A 618 -14.45 -15.99 24.04
N GLU A 619 -14.70 -15.59 25.28
CA GLU A 619 -15.66 -14.52 25.59
C GLU A 619 -15.31 -13.20 24.89
N GLU A 620 -14.07 -12.75 24.99
CA GLU A 620 -13.62 -11.51 24.35
C GLU A 620 -13.72 -11.59 22.81
N ALA A 621 -13.40 -12.74 22.24
CA ALA A 621 -13.51 -12.97 20.80
C ALA A 621 -14.98 -12.97 20.33
N VAL A 622 -15.88 -13.57 21.09
CA VAL A 622 -17.32 -13.56 20.77
C VAL A 622 -17.88 -12.15 20.95
N GLN A 623 -17.46 -11.38 21.96
CA GLN A 623 -17.82 -9.97 22.10
C GLN A 623 -17.39 -9.17 20.87
N PHE A 624 -16.17 -9.38 20.34
CA PHE A 624 -15.71 -8.73 19.12
C PHE A 624 -16.60 -9.06 17.92
N ILE A 625 -16.90 -10.35 17.68
CA ILE A 625 -17.77 -10.79 16.58
C ILE A 625 -19.15 -10.13 16.68
N VAL A 626 -19.71 -10.12 17.89
CA VAL A 626 -21.04 -9.54 18.15
C VAL A 626 -21.02 -8.01 18.01
N GLY A 627 -20.05 -7.35 18.62
CA GLY A 627 -19.90 -5.89 18.57
C GLY A 627 -19.65 -5.37 17.16
N ALA A 628 -18.87 -6.07 16.37
CA ALA A 628 -18.60 -5.75 14.97
C ALA A 628 -19.68 -6.28 14.01
N ARG A 629 -20.71 -6.98 14.50
CA ARG A 629 -21.83 -7.57 13.71
C ARG A 629 -21.34 -8.53 12.61
N LEU A 630 -20.32 -9.32 12.89
CA LEU A 630 -19.75 -10.29 11.96
C LEU A 630 -20.51 -11.65 11.99
N TYR A 631 -21.82 -11.63 11.92
CA TYR A 631 -22.68 -12.82 11.97
C TYR A 631 -23.86 -12.68 11.02
N GLY A 632 -24.47 -13.80 10.65
CA GLY A 632 -25.59 -13.85 9.72
C GLY A 632 -26.95 -13.52 10.36
N PRO A 633 -28.03 -13.60 9.58
CA PRO A 633 -29.38 -13.22 10.03
C PRO A 633 -30.00 -14.18 11.07
N GLU A 634 -29.36 -15.32 11.35
CA GLU A 634 -29.79 -16.30 12.37
C GLU A 634 -29.57 -15.80 13.80
N ILE A 635 -28.70 -14.81 13.99
CA ILE A 635 -28.40 -14.24 15.31
C ILE A 635 -29.26 -12.99 15.51
N LYS A 636 -29.98 -12.96 16.61
CA LYS A 636 -30.81 -11.82 17.01
C LYS A 636 -30.28 -11.23 18.30
N SER A 637 -30.16 -9.91 18.32
CA SER A 637 -29.83 -9.16 19.54
C SER A 637 -31.12 -8.76 20.26
N THR A 638 -31.10 -8.85 21.59
CA THR A 638 -32.16 -8.40 22.50
C THR A 638 -31.60 -7.44 23.54
N ASP A 639 -32.45 -6.86 24.37
CA ASP A 639 -32.03 -5.98 25.48
C ASP A 639 -31.19 -6.74 26.52
N GLU A 640 -31.38 -8.05 26.64
CA GLU A 640 -30.63 -8.95 27.52
C GLU A 640 -29.22 -9.26 26.99
N GLY A 641 -28.97 -9.06 25.70
CA GLY A 641 -27.73 -9.31 24.98
C GLY A 641 -27.95 -10.14 23.72
N THR A 642 -26.85 -10.61 23.15
CA THR A 642 -26.83 -11.42 21.92
C THR A 642 -26.41 -12.86 22.23
N ASP A 643 -27.22 -13.85 21.95
CA ASP A 643 -26.82 -15.25 21.95
C ASP A 643 -26.16 -15.61 20.62
N PHE A 644 -24.84 -15.69 20.63
CA PHE A 644 -24.05 -16.05 19.45
C PHE A 644 -24.13 -17.56 19.12
N ARG A 645 -24.75 -18.36 19.96
CA ARG A 645 -24.82 -19.84 19.81
C ARG A 645 -23.41 -20.45 19.74
N SER A 646 -22.53 -19.98 20.62
CA SER A 646 -21.07 -20.20 20.58
C SER A 646 -20.66 -21.68 20.47
N LYS A 647 -21.42 -22.58 21.03
CA LYS A 647 -21.13 -24.03 21.05
C LYS A 647 -21.55 -24.79 19.80
N ASP A 648 -22.37 -24.19 18.97
CA ASP A 648 -22.88 -24.84 17.76
C ASP A 648 -21.78 -25.03 16.72
N PRO A 649 -21.87 -26.08 15.91
CA PRO A 649 -21.04 -26.22 14.70
C PRO A 649 -21.20 -25.03 13.78
N LEU A 650 -20.10 -24.54 13.21
CA LEU A 650 -20.14 -23.48 12.19
C LEU A 650 -20.59 -24.06 10.85
N LEU A 651 -21.65 -23.53 10.27
CA LEU A 651 -22.12 -23.90 8.93
C LEU A 651 -21.39 -23.10 7.84
N LYS A 652 -21.33 -23.63 6.61
CA LYS A 652 -20.67 -22.97 5.47
C LYS A 652 -21.23 -21.58 5.19
N LYS A 653 -22.57 -21.41 5.26
CA LYS A 653 -23.24 -20.09 5.10
C LYS A 653 -22.84 -19.10 6.19
N GLU A 654 -22.66 -19.56 7.42
CA GLU A 654 -22.27 -18.74 8.57
C GLU A 654 -20.80 -18.34 8.46
N ALA A 655 -19.93 -19.28 8.04
CA ALA A 655 -18.53 -18.98 7.73
C ALA A 655 -18.42 -17.90 6.63
N ALA A 656 -19.23 -18.03 5.57
CA ALA A 656 -19.27 -17.02 4.50
C ALA A 656 -19.69 -15.64 5.01
N ALA A 657 -20.70 -15.57 5.89
CA ALA A 657 -21.11 -14.30 6.50
C ALA A 657 -20.02 -13.68 7.37
N ILE A 658 -19.39 -14.46 8.24
CA ILE A 658 -18.28 -13.98 9.10
C ILE A 658 -17.13 -13.43 8.23
N LEU A 659 -16.68 -14.19 7.25
CA LEU A 659 -15.55 -13.83 6.40
C LEU A 659 -15.84 -12.61 5.51
N ASN A 660 -17.01 -12.55 4.86
CA ASN A 660 -17.40 -11.41 4.03
C ASN A 660 -17.53 -10.12 4.86
N ARG A 661 -18.16 -10.20 6.04
CA ARG A 661 -18.35 -9.03 6.90
C ARG A 661 -17.05 -8.58 7.56
N PHE A 662 -16.17 -9.52 7.90
CA PHE A 662 -14.82 -9.19 8.34
C PHE A 662 -14.01 -8.50 7.24
N ALA A 663 -14.11 -8.97 5.99
CA ALA A 663 -13.50 -8.32 4.83
C ALA A 663 -14.00 -6.87 4.66
N LYS A 664 -15.31 -6.64 4.80
CA LYS A 664 -15.91 -5.28 4.77
C LYS A 664 -15.41 -4.41 5.91
N LEU A 665 -15.33 -4.95 7.14
CA LEU A 665 -14.78 -4.24 8.30
C LEU A 665 -13.32 -3.84 8.07
N PHE A 666 -12.51 -4.79 7.57
CA PHE A 666 -11.10 -4.54 7.24
C PHE A 666 -10.97 -3.44 6.18
N ALA A 667 -11.70 -3.55 5.08
CA ALA A 667 -11.68 -2.56 4.03
C ALA A 667 -12.11 -1.16 4.54
N SER A 668 -13.12 -1.10 5.42
CA SER A 668 -13.59 0.16 6.03
C SER A 668 -12.54 0.81 6.95
N SER A 669 -11.72 0.01 7.63
CA SER A 669 -10.67 0.53 8.52
C SER A 669 -9.45 1.05 7.75
N ALA A 670 -9.30 0.64 6.51
CA ALA A 670 -8.19 1.05 5.65
C ALA A 670 -8.21 2.56 5.28
N GLY A 671 -9.27 3.28 5.65
CA GLY A 671 -9.36 4.73 5.44
C GLY A 671 -9.59 5.14 3.98
N ILE A 672 -10.08 4.21 3.16
CA ILE A 672 -10.30 4.36 1.71
C ILE A 672 -11.75 4.75 1.43
#